data_e6b055b8c34e7785d041a27567efc026
#
_entry.id   e6b055b8c34e7785d041a27567efc026
#
_cell.length_a   1.000
_cell.length_b   1.000
_cell.length_c   1.000
_cell.angle_alpha   90.00
_cell.angle_beta   90.00
_cell.angle_gamma   90.00
#
_symmetry.space_group_name_H-M   'P 1'
#
loop_
_entity.id
_entity.type
_entity.pdbx_description
1 polymer ?
#
loop_
_entity_poly.entity_id
_entity_poly.type
_entity_poly.pdbx_seq_one_letter_code
_entity_poly.pdbx_strand_id
1 'polypeptide(L)'
;MKAVYTRELHAFLTGLVAPLVLAVALCVIGIYTAVLSFSEGYANFEIVLSNTAYILLILIPLISMRMFADEPRLGTDKLLYSLPLRVTDVVLGKYLAAVTVFAGLCAILCGYPYLLSFYGALDLVTAYGTIAGYFLLGCALLAIGAFCSAMTENPVVAAIFTFGLCFLSYLLPTVSDYLASSGLAAFVLFTFAIVILAVLVRFLSKKPLVAVAVVFSLEIPLAVILLLDASLLDGAVQKVLSSSALFSRLDPFVYGMFDLTGVIYYLGVAFLFVFLTVLRYERPIRVGAFHIALTVLACACVLAGNLLMNALPAKWTRFDTTSAGVFTLSEPSREFLASLDSDVTVYLLAGTGSEDEGMSEIIAQARAVTPHIRFETRDPVLYPYFSAAYTTLSLAENSLIIEGPDRSTAVDFSHIYIADSEGTGFFNGESVLINAIRYVTSDALPIIYTLTGHGELTLTDELTETLSAQGFNAQSLSLLSGDGVPENAALVLILSPTADLTAAETETLERYLDSGGRLLICTDLLAVSTPNLDALMRSMGLYALDGLIVEGDADYHLTDYPSYLLPTLGTHEISSALHDAGYRILLPVAHAITTVAAPDDALSFSALLYTSESAYRKEDVLSIQTLDREPGDEQGVYNIGIAAENAQTSARVVWFGSSMLLDSTVDDSVSGANYALFVNAALWLSSQDTTLAISARSLALESILMSEQDAKLWNAVCVYLLPLVILLVGFAVWGSRRYHRNKKEVRRK
;
A
#
# COMPACT_ATOMS: atom_id res chain seq x y z
N MET A 1 12.09 -44.28 -3.72
CA MET A 1 11.73 -42.90 -4.12
C MET A 1 12.16 -42.57 -5.54
N LYS A 2 13.45 -42.53 -5.93
CA LYS A 2 13.93 -42.12 -7.28
C LYS A 2 13.24 -42.83 -8.47
N ALA A 3 13.06 -44.13 -8.40
CA ALA A 3 12.41 -44.90 -9.47
C ALA A 3 10.94 -44.54 -9.68
N VAL A 4 10.19 -44.24 -8.59
CA VAL A 4 8.81 -43.79 -8.69
C VAL A 4 8.77 -42.39 -9.28
N TYR A 5 9.61 -41.48 -8.77
CA TYR A 5 9.73 -40.11 -9.28
C TYR A 5 10.00 -40.07 -10.79
N THR A 6 11.02 -40.79 -11.26
CA THR A 6 11.37 -40.78 -12.68
C THR A 6 10.28 -41.38 -13.56
N ARG A 7 9.57 -42.41 -13.05
CA ARG A 7 8.41 -43.02 -13.75
C ARG A 7 7.28 -41.99 -13.91
N GLU A 8 6.92 -41.34 -12.82
CA GLU A 8 5.82 -40.37 -12.81
C GLU A 8 6.15 -39.10 -13.61
N LEU A 9 7.35 -38.56 -13.45
CA LEU A 9 7.81 -37.44 -14.26
C LEU A 9 7.79 -37.76 -15.74
N HIS A 10 8.27 -38.95 -16.12
CA HIS A 10 8.21 -39.40 -17.51
C HIS A 10 6.74 -39.55 -17.98
N ALA A 11 5.84 -40.03 -17.12
CA ALA A 11 4.42 -40.11 -17.44
C ALA A 11 3.77 -38.74 -17.66
N PHE A 12 4.10 -37.74 -16.84
CA PHE A 12 3.66 -36.36 -17.04
C PHE A 12 4.18 -35.74 -18.34
N LEU A 13 5.49 -35.85 -18.60
CA LEU A 13 6.13 -35.25 -19.76
C LEU A 13 5.72 -35.92 -21.08
N THR A 14 5.39 -37.23 -21.06
CA THR A 14 4.94 -37.97 -22.24
C THR A 14 3.42 -38.04 -22.37
N GLY A 15 2.68 -37.56 -21.38
CA GLY A 15 1.23 -37.39 -21.42
C GLY A 15 0.84 -36.11 -22.15
N LEU A 16 -0.39 -36.04 -22.64
CA LEU A 16 -0.92 -34.83 -23.32
C LEU A 16 -1.38 -33.76 -22.33
N VAL A 17 -1.76 -34.15 -21.10
CA VAL A 17 -2.42 -33.26 -20.14
C VAL A 17 -1.46 -32.17 -19.64
N ALA A 18 -0.23 -32.56 -19.23
CA ALA A 18 0.71 -31.57 -18.68
C ALA A 18 1.11 -30.48 -19.70
N PRO A 19 1.55 -30.82 -20.95
CA PRO A 19 1.84 -29.81 -21.96
C PRO A 19 0.63 -28.92 -22.30
N LEU A 20 -0.58 -29.49 -22.36
CA LEU A 20 -1.79 -28.72 -22.64
C LEU A 20 -2.08 -27.69 -21.51
N VAL A 21 -2.04 -28.13 -20.26
CA VAL A 21 -2.32 -27.31 -19.11
C VAL A 21 -1.28 -26.20 -18.94
N LEU A 22 0.01 -26.54 -19.14
CA LEU A 22 1.10 -25.54 -19.10
C LEU A 22 0.96 -24.51 -20.23
N ALA A 23 0.60 -24.93 -21.43
CA ALA A 23 0.40 -24.01 -22.55
C ALA A 23 -0.77 -23.06 -22.32
N VAL A 24 -1.89 -23.54 -21.75
CA VAL A 24 -3.03 -22.69 -21.39
C VAL A 24 -2.63 -21.67 -20.30
N ALA A 25 -1.90 -22.11 -19.28
CA ALA A 25 -1.42 -21.22 -18.23
C ALA A 25 -0.51 -20.12 -18.80
N LEU A 26 0.46 -20.47 -19.62
CA LEU A 26 1.36 -19.50 -20.26
C LEU A 26 0.64 -18.58 -21.24
N CYS A 27 -0.38 -19.08 -21.94
CA CYS A 27 -1.21 -18.23 -22.80
C CYS A 27 -1.95 -17.15 -22.00
N VAL A 28 -2.57 -17.51 -20.88
CA VAL A 28 -3.27 -16.55 -20.02
C VAL A 28 -2.29 -15.53 -19.39
N ILE A 29 -1.19 -16.02 -18.81
CA ILE A 29 -0.16 -15.13 -18.25
C ILE A 29 0.44 -14.23 -19.34
N GLY A 30 0.67 -14.78 -20.54
CA GLY A 30 1.14 -14.02 -21.70
C GLY A 30 0.16 -12.91 -22.12
N ILE A 31 -1.16 -13.18 -22.10
CA ILE A 31 -2.20 -12.18 -22.40
C ILE A 31 -2.15 -11.04 -21.36
N TYR A 32 -2.08 -11.37 -20.07
CA TYR A 32 -1.99 -10.36 -19.02
C TYR A 32 -0.69 -9.53 -19.12
N THR A 33 0.44 -10.18 -19.43
CA THR A 33 1.71 -9.47 -19.71
C THR A 33 1.58 -8.56 -20.92
N ALA A 34 0.89 -9.01 -21.98
CA ALA A 34 0.69 -8.22 -23.18
C ALA A 34 -0.17 -6.97 -22.90
N VAL A 35 -1.20 -7.09 -22.06
CA VAL A 35 -2.06 -5.96 -21.70
C VAL A 35 -1.33 -5.03 -20.73
N LEU A 36 -0.91 -5.52 -19.58
CA LEU A 36 -0.36 -4.69 -18.50
C LEU A 36 1.04 -4.16 -18.83
N SER A 37 1.94 -5.02 -19.36
CA SER A 37 3.32 -4.59 -19.59
C SER A 37 3.52 -4.02 -21.00
N PHE A 38 3.06 -4.70 -22.06
CA PHE A 38 3.38 -4.26 -23.43
C PHE A 38 2.45 -3.17 -23.96
N SER A 39 1.18 -3.07 -23.46
CA SER A 39 0.22 -2.06 -23.93
C SER A 39 0.08 -0.89 -22.97
N GLU A 40 0.01 -1.13 -21.67
CA GLU A 40 -0.11 -0.10 -20.65
C GLU A 40 1.27 0.39 -20.14
N GLY A 41 2.36 -0.33 -20.46
CA GLY A 41 3.72 0.11 -20.15
C GLY A 41 4.19 -0.20 -18.73
N TYR A 42 3.48 -1.01 -17.94
CA TYR A 42 3.91 -1.34 -16.58
C TYR A 42 5.05 -2.37 -16.58
N ALA A 43 6.15 -2.04 -15.88
CA ALA A 43 7.31 -2.92 -15.72
C ALA A 43 7.05 -4.08 -14.73
N ASN A 44 6.07 -3.94 -13.85
CA ASN A 44 5.82 -4.77 -12.68
C ASN A 44 5.23 -6.14 -13.03
N PHE A 45 6.08 -7.15 -13.19
CA PHE A 45 5.64 -8.52 -13.48
C PHE A 45 4.92 -9.20 -12.31
N GLU A 46 5.18 -8.77 -11.07
CA GLU A 46 4.48 -9.20 -9.85
C GLU A 46 2.97 -8.97 -9.93
N ILE A 47 2.53 -7.85 -10.49
CA ILE A 47 1.11 -7.53 -10.72
C ILE A 47 0.49 -8.51 -11.71
N VAL A 48 1.22 -8.87 -12.78
CA VAL A 48 0.76 -9.89 -13.74
C VAL A 48 0.54 -11.23 -13.04
N LEU A 49 1.46 -11.65 -12.16
CA LEU A 49 1.33 -12.91 -11.42
C LEU A 49 0.19 -12.87 -10.41
N SER A 50 0.01 -11.77 -9.68
CA SER A 50 -1.10 -11.59 -8.75
C SER A 50 -2.43 -11.69 -9.49
N ASN A 51 -2.61 -10.92 -10.56
CA ASN A 51 -3.82 -10.93 -11.37
C ASN A 51 -4.11 -12.26 -12.06
N THR A 52 -3.09 -13.12 -12.25
CA THR A 52 -3.26 -14.43 -12.86
C THR A 52 -3.22 -15.59 -11.86
N ALA A 53 -3.11 -15.33 -10.56
CA ALA A 53 -3.03 -16.37 -9.55
C ALA A 53 -4.25 -17.32 -9.54
N TYR A 54 -5.44 -16.82 -9.91
CA TYR A 54 -6.65 -17.64 -10.06
C TYR A 54 -6.50 -18.81 -11.06
N ILE A 55 -5.56 -18.75 -11.99
CA ILE A 55 -5.35 -19.85 -12.95
C ILE A 55 -4.92 -21.13 -12.24
N LEU A 56 -4.30 -21.02 -11.06
CA LEU A 56 -3.94 -22.18 -10.23
C LEU A 56 -5.16 -22.99 -9.82
N LEU A 57 -6.34 -22.37 -9.73
CA LEU A 57 -7.61 -23.05 -9.43
C LEU A 57 -7.95 -24.12 -10.49
N ILE A 58 -7.50 -23.92 -11.73
CA ILE A 58 -7.74 -24.85 -12.83
C ILE A 58 -6.52 -25.74 -13.05
N LEU A 59 -5.33 -25.16 -13.01
CA LEU A 59 -4.06 -25.85 -13.27
C LEU A 59 -3.82 -27.01 -12.28
N ILE A 60 -3.95 -26.70 -10.97
CA ILE A 60 -3.62 -27.66 -9.91
C ILE A 60 -4.53 -28.89 -9.92
N PRO A 61 -5.88 -28.76 -9.97
CA PRO A 61 -6.75 -29.92 -10.10
C PRO A 61 -6.42 -30.81 -11.31
N LEU A 62 -6.11 -30.22 -12.45
CA LEU A 62 -5.80 -30.97 -13.68
C LEU A 62 -4.47 -31.73 -13.59
N ILE A 63 -3.47 -31.18 -12.90
CA ILE A 63 -2.19 -31.88 -12.67
C ILE A 63 -2.37 -33.00 -11.64
N SER A 64 -3.07 -32.71 -10.52
CA SER A 64 -3.15 -33.61 -9.37
C SER A 64 -4.17 -34.74 -9.49
N MET A 65 -5.23 -34.57 -10.30
CA MET A 65 -6.37 -35.48 -10.35
C MET A 65 -6.02 -36.94 -10.57
N ARG A 66 -4.95 -37.24 -11.35
CA ARG A 66 -4.53 -38.61 -11.72
C ARG A 66 -3.43 -39.18 -10.85
N MET A 67 -2.86 -38.40 -9.94
CA MET A 67 -1.68 -38.80 -9.17
C MET A 67 -1.89 -40.11 -8.39
N PHE A 68 -3.04 -40.27 -7.77
CA PHE A 68 -3.38 -41.41 -6.95
C PHE A 68 -4.66 -42.12 -7.41
N ALA A 69 -5.63 -41.40 -7.98
CA ALA A 69 -6.93 -41.96 -8.35
C ALA A 69 -6.90 -42.96 -9.50
N ASP A 70 -5.94 -42.86 -10.40
CA ASP A 70 -5.80 -43.81 -11.53
C ASP A 70 -5.30 -45.21 -11.10
N GLU A 71 -4.49 -45.33 -10.04
CA GLU A 71 -3.93 -46.62 -9.62
C GLU A 71 -4.99 -47.64 -9.12
N PRO A 72 -5.87 -47.28 -8.18
CA PRO A 72 -6.95 -48.16 -7.77
C PRO A 72 -7.90 -48.46 -8.94
N ARG A 73 -8.21 -47.44 -9.77
CA ARG A 73 -9.09 -47.61 -10.93
C ARG A 73 -8.55 -48.64 -11.96
N LEU A 74 -7.23 -48.67 -12.16
CA LEU A 74 -6.58 -49.57 -13.09
C LEU A 74 -6.11 -50.89 -12.43
N GLY A 75 -6.27 -51.02 -11.11
CA GLY A 75 -5.82 -52.19 -10.32
C GLY A 75 -4.29 -52.32 -10.22
N THR A 76 -3.56 -51.25 -10.55
CA THR A 76 -2.07 -51.23 -10.51
C THR A 76 -1.53 -50.99 -9.13
N ASP A 77 -2.36 -50.55 -8.19
CA ASP A 77 -2.05 -50.37 -6.78
C ASP A 77 -1.53 -51.68 -6.13
N LYS A 78 -2.12 -52.84 -6.50
CA LYS A 78 -1.71 -54.14 -6.00
C LYS A 78 -0.27 -54.49 -6.36
N LEU A 79 0.19 -54.08 -7.55
CA LEU A 79 1.60 -54.28 -7.98
C LEU A 79 2.55 -53.40 -7.15
N LEU A 80 2.13 -52.18 -6.85
CA LEU A 80 2.93 -51.23 -6.06
C LEU A 80 3.09 -51.72 -4.60
N TYR A 81 2.03 -52.29 -4.01
CA TYR A 81 2.08 -52.87 -2.66
C TYR A 81 2.89 -54.19 -2.59
N SER A 82 3.11 -54.86 -3.71
CA SER A 82 3.95 -56.06 -3.74
C SER A 82 5.46 -55.76 -3.78
N LEU A 83 5.83 -54.51 -4.06
CA LEU A 83 7.23 -54.09 -4.10
C LEU A 83 7.74 -53.71 -2.70
N PRO A 84 9.03 -53.92 -2.39
CA PRO A 84 9.62 -53.56 -1.11
C PRO A 84 9.88 -52.05 -1.01
N LEU A 85 8.83 -51.23 -1.23
CA LEU A 85 8.86 -49.76 -1.15
C LEU A 85 8.10 -49.29 0.08
N ARG A 86 8.63 -48.24 0.74
CA ARG A 86 7.88 -47.54 1.78
C ARG A 86 6.78 -46.69 1.12
N VAL A 87 5.62 -46.59 1.76
CA VAL A 87 4.50 -45.73 1.30
C VAL A 87 4.95 -44.30 1.14
N THR A 88 5.76 -43.78 2.09
CA THR A 88 6.37 -42.46 2.03
C THR A 88 7.17 -42.22 0.75
N ASP A 89 7.95 -43.22 0.29
CA ASP A 89 8.73 -43.11 -0.93
C ASP A 89 7.85 -43.03 -2.20
N VAL A 90 6.70 -43.68 -2.17
CA VAL A 90 5.73 -43.61 -3.27
C VAL A 90 5.06 -42.24 -3.31
N VAL A 91 4.53 -41.79 -2.16
CA VAL A 91 3.81 -40.51 -2.07
C VAL A 91 4.73 -39.34 -2.40
N LEU A 92 5.92 -39.28 -1.78
CA LEU A 92 6.92 -38.23 -2.08
C LEU A 92 7.39 -38.26 -3.51
N GLY A 93 7.60 -39.47 -4.09
CA GLY A 93 8.02 -39.61 -5.48
C GLY A 93 7.00 -39.06 -6.47
N LYS A 94 5.71 -39.28 -6.23
CA LYS A 94 4.61 -38.74 -7.05
C LYS A 94 4.45 -37.23 -6.86
N TYR A 95 4.43 -36.75 -5.60
CA TYR A 95 4.31 -35.35 -5.28
C TYR A 95 5.44 -34.52 -5.90
N LEU A 96 6.70 -34.95 -5.72
CA LEU A 96 7.86 -34.26 -6.28
C LEU A 96 7.85 -34.28 -7.83
N ALA A 97 7.30 -35.30 -8.47
CA ALA A 97 7.15 -35.32 -9.93
C ALA A 97 6.17 -34.21 -10.39
N ALA A 98 5.04 -34.03 -9.70
CA ALA A 98 4.10 -32.95 -10.01
C ALA A 98 4.70 -31.57 -9.72
N VAL A 99 5.39 -31.40 -8.59
CA VAL A 99 6.13 -30.18 -8.25
C VAL A 99 7.18 -29.84 -9.32
N THR A 100 7.89 -30.82 -9.86
CA THR A 100 8.87 -30.61 -10.94
C THR A 100 8.22 -30.10 -12.23
N VAL A 101 7.02 -30.58 -12.57
CA VAL A 101 6.26 -30.08 -13.73
C VAL A 101 5.87 -28.62 -13.50
N PHE A 102 5.40 -28.28 -12.30
CA PHE A 102 5.04 -26.91 -11.93
C PHE A 102 6.28 -25.99 -11.86
N ALA A 103 7.41 -26.49 -11.34
CA ALA A 103 8.69 -25.78 -11.37
C ALA A 103 9.14 -25.44 -12.79
N GLY A 104 8.83 -26.31 -13.75
CA GLY A 104 9.07 -26.04 -15.17
C GLY A 104 8.29 -24.82 -15.70
N LEU A 105 7.04 -24.64 -15.25
CA LEU A 105 6.27 -23.40 -15.52
C LEU A 105 6.96 -22.19 -14.93
N CYS A 106 7.27 -22.24 -13.63
CA CYS A 106 7.90 -21.11 -12.93
C CYS A 106 9.29 -20.77 -13.51
N ALA A 107 10.05 -21.76 -13.97
CA ALA A 107 11.32 -21.53 -14.67
C ALA A 107 11.15 -20.75 -15.99
N ILE A 108 10.07 -20.99 -16.72
CA ILE A 108 9.73 -20.20 -17.91
C ILE A 108 9.31 -18.78 -17.50
N LEU A 109 8.51 -18.65 -16.43
CA LEU A 109 8.09 -17.35 -15.90
C LEU A 109 9.27 -16.48 -15.46
N CYS A 110 10.37 -17.07 -14.97
CA CYS A 110 11.59 -16.31 -14.67
C CYS A 110 12.20 -15.57 -15.88
N GLY A 111 11.83 -15.96 -17.10
CA GLY A 111 12.26 -15.29 -18.31
C GLY A 111 11.54 -13.96 -18.56
N TYR A 112 10.34 -13.74 -18.01
CA TYR A 112 9.56 -12.52 -18.24
C TYR A 112 10.17 -11.28 -17.56
N PRO A 113 10.52 -11.28 -16.26
CA PRO A 113 11.22 -10.16 -15.66
C PRO A 113 12.54 -9.83 -16.36
N TYR A 114 13.31 -10.86 -16.73
CA TYR A 114 14.55 -10.66 -17.47
C TYR A 114 14.30 -10.00 -18.84
N LEU A 115 13.21 -10.36 -19.53
CA LEU A 115 12.81 -9.74 -20.79
C LEU A 115 12.43 -8.26 -20.58
N LEU A 116 11.58 -7.96 -19.58
CA LEU A 116 11.11 -6.61 -19.30
C LEU A 116 12.26 -5.68 -18.91
N SER A 117 13.28 -6.18 -18.20
CA SER A 117 14.46 -5.40 -17.79
C SER A 117 15.31 -4.83 -18.93
N PHE A 118 15.10 -5.24 -20.18
CA PHE A 118 15.74 -4.61 -21.34
C PHE A 118 15.05 -3.32 -21.78
N TYR A 119 13.82 -3.06 -21.33
CA TYR A 119 12.99 -1.96 -21.79
C TYR A 119 12.72 -0.91 -20.70
N GLY A 120 13.10 -1.17 -19.46
CA GLY A 120 12.93 -0.23 -18.35
C GLY A 120 13.61 -0.68 -17.08
N ALA A 121 13.61 0.18 -16.06
CA ALA A 121 14.02 -0.19 -14.73
C ALA A 121 13.00 -1.16 -14.15
N LEU A 122 13.44 -2.31 -13.66
CA LEU A 122 12.60 -3.33 -13.06
C LEU A 122 13.23 -3.78 -11.74
N ASP A 123 12.43 -3.83 -10.69
CA ASP A 123 12.85 -4.47 -9.45
C ASP A 123 12.87 -5.99 -9.59
N LEU A 124 14.03 -6.49 -10.04
CA LEU A 124 14.23 -7.92 -10.26
C LEU A 124 14.10 -8.72 -8.97
N VAL A 125 14.42 -8.14 -7.81
CA VAL A 125 14.38 -8.86 -6.52
C VAL A 125 12.94 -9.12 -6.14
N THR A 126 12.07 -8.10 -6.24
CA THR A 126 10.63 -8.21 -6.01
C THR A 126 9.98 -9.17 -7.02
N ALA A 127 10.27 -9.04 -8.31
CA ALA A 127 9.72 -9.92 -9.35
C ALA A 127 10.07 -11.40 -9.12
N TYR A 128 11.34 -11.71 -8.83
CA TYR A 128 11.74 -13.10 -8.54
C TYR A 128 11.25 -13.56 -7.16
N GLY A 129 11.16 -12.69 -6.17
CA GLY A 129 10.53 -12.96 -4.88
C GLY A 129 9.08 -13.42 -5.04
N THR A 130 8.31 -12.70 -5.87
CA THR A 130 6.92 -13.05 -6.18
C THR A 130 6.81 -14.39 -6.94
N ILE A 131 7.71 -14.67 -7.89
CA ILE A 131 7.75 -15.98 -8.56
C ILE A 131 8.04 -17.10 -7.54
N ALA A 132 8.92 -16.86 -6.56
CA ALA A 132 9.19 -17.83 -5.50
C ALA A 132 7.96 -18.05 -4.60
N GLY A 133 7.25 -16.99 -4.20
CA GLY A 133 5.98 -17.06 -3.48
C GLY A 133 4.91 -17.83 -4.26
N TYR A 134 4.76 -17.53 -5.54
CA TYR A 134 3.86 -18.24 -6.47
C TYR A 134 4.18 -19.72 -6.60
N PHE A 135 5.47 -20.07 -6.66
CA PHE A 135 5.93 -21.46 -6.67
C PHE A 135 5.58 -22.19 -5.36
N LEU A 136 5.78 -21.54 -4.20
CA LEU A 136 5.45 -22.12 -2.90
C LEU A 136 3.94 -22.31 -2.73
N LEU A 137 3.13 -21.33 -3.14
CA LEU A 137 1.66 -21.45 -3.20
C LEU A 137 1.26 -22.66 -4.05
N GLY A 138 1.81 -22.80 -5.25
CA GLY A 138 1.54 -23.96 -6.12
C GLY A 138 1.95 -25.29 -5.49
N CYS A 139 3.06 -25.35 -4.75
CA CYS A 139 3.47 -26.53 -4.00
C CYS A 139 2.46 -26.91 -2.92
N ALA A 140 1.95 -25.94 -2.16
CA ALA A 140 0.93 -26.19 -1.14
C ALA A 140 -0.39 -26.67 -1.76
N LEU A 141 -0.85 -26.04 -2.83
CA LEU A 141 -2.05 -26.43 -3.56
C LEU A 141 -1.91 -27.82 -4.20
N LEU A 142 -0.74 -28.17 -4.74
CA LEU A 142 -0.46 -29.52 -5.27
C LEU A 142 -0.52 -30.59 -4.17
N ALA A 143 -0.10 -30.29 -2.94
CA ALA A 143 -0.22 -31.21 -1.82
C ALA A 143 -1.68 -31.46 -1.45
N ILE A 144 -2.52 -30.41 -1.45
CA ILE A 144 -3.98 -30.53 -1.27
C ILE A 144 -4.56 -31.41 -2.39
N GLY A 145 -4.18 -31.17 -3.64
CA GLY A 145 -4.63 -31.96 -4.78
C GLY A 145 -4.20 -33.42 -4.71
N ALA A 146 -2.97 -33.70 -4.24
CA ALA A 146 -2.49 -35.05 -3.99
C ALA A 146 -3.35 -35.80 -2.95
N PHE A 147 -3.70 -35.12 -1.87
CA PHE A 147 -4.59 -35.66 -0.84
C PHE A 147 -5.99 -35.97 -1.39
N CYS A 148 -6.60 -35.01 -2.12
CA CYS A 148 -7.90 -35.22 -2.76
C CYS A 148 -7.86 -36.41 -3.75
N SER A 149 -6.79 -36.53 -4.52
CA SER A 149 -6.61 -37.66 -5.45
C SER A 149 -6.47 -39.01 -4.76
N ALA A 150 -5.91 -39.04 -3.53
CA ALA A 150 -5.80 -40.23 -2.73
C ALA A 150 -7.11 -40.64 -2.02
N MET A 151 -8.10 -39.73 -1.94
CA MET A 151 -9.39 -40.01 -1.29
C MET A 151 -10.39 -40.71 -2.21
N THR A 152 -10.22 -40.67 -3.52
CA THR A 152 -11.18 -41.16 -4.50
C THR A 152 -10.50 -42.00 -5.60
N GLU A 153 -11.24 -42.95 -6.19
CA GLU A 153 -10.80 -43.77 -7.35
C GLU A 153 -11.16 -43.09 -8.67
N ASN A 154 -11.92 -42.00 -8.67
CA ASN A 154 -12.33 -41.31 -9.88
C ASN A 154 -11.55 -39.98 -10.05
N PRO A 155 -10.71 -39.86 -11.09
CA PRO A 155 -9.94 -38.60 -11.33
C PRO A 155 -10.79 -37.34 -11.46
N VAL A 156 -12.00 -37.46 -12.05
CA VAL A 156 -12.89 -36.30 -12.21
C VAL A 156 -13.40 -35.80 -10.82
N VAL A 157 -13.77 -36.74 -9.96
CA VAL A 157 -14.19 -36.43 -8.59
C VAL A 157 -13.02 -35.82 -7.80
N ALA A 158 -11.80 -36.36 -7.97
CA ALA A 158 -10.59 -35.77 -7.40
C ALA A 158 -10.37 -34.32 -7.84
N ALA A 159 -10.54 -34.05 -9.14
CA ALA A 159 -10.41 -32.70 -9.68
C ALA A 159 -11.45 -31.73 -9.08
N ILE A 160 -12.71 -32.16 -8.96
CA ILE A 160 -13.80 -31.35 -8.40
C ILE A 160 -13.52 -31.03 -6.92
N PHE A 161 -13.10 -32.02 -6.12
CA PHE A 161 -12.75 -31.79 -4.72
C PHE A 161 -11.54 -30.86 -4.58
N THR A 162 -10.50 -31.05 -5.38
CA THR A 162 -9.32 -30.17 -5.37
C THR A 162 -9.70 -28.74 -5.75
N PHE A 163 -10.47 -28.56 -6.84
CA PHE A 163 -10.97 -27.26 -7.25
C PHE A 163 -11.79 -26.61 -6.13
N GLY A 164 -12.72 -27.35 -5.52
CA GLY A 164 -13.57 -26.83 -4.45
C GLY A 164 -12.77 -26.35 -3.23
N LEU A 165 -11.76 -27.10 -2.80
CA LEU A 165 -10.90 -26.69 -1.67
C LEU A 165 -10.00 -25.49 -2.03
N CYS A 166 -9.41 -25.47 -3.23
CA CYS A 166 -8.62 -24.35 -3.71
C CYS A 166 -9.49 -23.09 -3.87
N PHE A 167 -10.68 -23.23 -4.45
CA PHE A 167 -11.63 -22.14 -4.64
C PHE A 167 -12.15 -21.60 -3.31
N LEU A 168 -12.45 -22.49 -2.35
CA LEU A 168 -12.81 -22.06 -1.00
C LEU A 168 -11.69 -21.23 -0.37
N SER A 169 -10.43 -21.68 -0.46
CA SER A 169 -9.28 -20.93 0.06
C SER A 169 -9.09 -19.58 -0.64
N TYR A 170 -9.42 -19.49 -1.93
CA TYR A 170 -9.40 -18.24 -2.69
C TYR A 170 -10.49 -17.25 -2.24
N LEU A 171 -11.68 -17.77 -1.89
CA LEU A 171 -12.80 -16.94 -1.44
C LEU A 171 -12.75 -16.58 0.05
N LEU A 172 -11.92 -17.23 0.86
CA LEU A 172 -11.88 -17.00 2.31
C LEU A 172 -11.75 -15.53 2.72
N PRO A 173 -10.89 -14.71 2.13
CA PRO A 173 -10.79 -13.29 2.46
C PRO A 173 -12.11 -12.57 2.23
N THR A 174 -12.65 -12.68 1.02
CA THR A 174 -13.92 -12.04 0.65
C THR A 174 -15.07 -12.49 1.56
N VAL A 175 -15.15 -13.79 1.90
CA VAL A 175 -16.16 -14.29 2.84
C VAL A 175 -15.95 -13.71 4.23
N SER A 176 -14.70 -13.57 4.66
CA SER A 176 -14.32 -12.97 5.95
C SER A 176 -14.92 -11.57 6.11
N ASP A 177 -14.84 -10.73 5.08
CA ASP A 177 -15.27 -9.33 5.09
C ASP A 177 -16.79 -9.17 5.26
N TYR A 178 -17.57 -10.17 4.81
CA TYR A 178 -19.03 -10.19 4.97
C TYR A 178 -19.52 -10.78 6.30
N LEU A 179 -18.65 -11.34 7.12
CA LEU A 179 -19.05 -11.90 8.40
C LEU A 179 -19.04 -10.83 9.48
N ALA A 180 -20.02 -10.92 10.39
CA ALA A 180 -20.08 -10.02 11.53
C ALA A 180 -18.86 -10.23 12.46
N SER A 181 -18.19 -9.16 12.81
CA SER A 181 -16.95 -9.15 13.62
C SER A 181 -17.22 -9.27 15.15
N SER A 182 -18.49 -9.20 15.57
CA SER A 182 -18.83 -9.26 17.00
C SER A 182 -18.51 -10.62 17.65
N GLY A 183 -18.08 -10.60 18.90
CA GLY A 183 -17.73 -11.81 19.66
C GLY A 183 -18.86 -12.81 19.82
N LEU A 184 -20.11 -12.33 19.84
CA LEU A 184 -21.28 -13.21 19.87
C LEU A 184 -21.47 -13.95 18.53
N ALA A 185 -21.27 -13.27 17.41
CA ALA A 185 -21.31 -13.91 16.09
C ALA A 185 -20.16 -14.92 15.95
N ALA A 186 -18.97 -14.57 16.42
CA ALA A 186 -17.82 -15.47 16.45
C ALA A 186 -18.11 -16.72 17.27
N PHE A 187 -18.70 -16.60 18.46
CA PHE A 187 -19.12 -17.74 19.28
C PHE A 187 -20.07 -18.67 18.52
N VAL A 188 -21.10 -18.13 17.90
CA VAL A 188 -22.09 -18.92 17.12
C VAL A 188 -21.42 -19.66 15.97
N LEU A 189 -20.52 -18.99 15.23
CA LEU A 189 -19.83 -19.57 14.08
C LEU A 189 -18.83 -20.67 14.51
N PHE A 190 -18.08 -20.45 15.60
CA PHE A 190 -17.20 -21.49 16.15
C PHE A 190 -17.99 -22.67 16.70
N THR A 191 -19.10 -22.44 17.41
CA THR A 191 -20.02 -23.51 17.87
C THR A 191 -20.48 -24.35 16.67
N PHE A 192 -20.90 -23.70 15.57
CA PHE A 192 -21.31 -24.39 14.35
C PHE A 192 -20.16 -25.23 13.76
N ALA A 193 -18.95 -24.70 13.69
CA ALA A 193 -17.76 -25.42 13.25
C ALA A 193 -17.42 -26.61 14.15
N ILE A 194 -17.53 -26.46 15.47
CA ILE A 194 -17.33 -27.52 16.49
C ILE A 194 -18.34 -28.63 16.28
N VAL A 195 -19.59 -28.30 16.03
CA VAL A 195 -20.66 -29.28 15.78
C VAL A 195 -20.37 -30.06 14.49
N ILE A 196 -19.98 -29.40 13.42
CA ILE A 196 -19.57 -30.06 12.14
C ILE A 196 -18.40 -31.01 12.41
N LEU A 197 -17.38 -30.56 13.14
CA LEU A 197 -16.21 -31.36 13.48
C LEU A 197 -16.64 -32.60 14.31
N ALA A 198 -17.52 -32.43 15.27
CA ALA A 198 -18.03 -33.52 16.09
C ALA A 198 -18.82 -34.57 15.28
N VAL A 199 -19.64 -34.10 14.30
CA VAL A 199 -20.35 -35.00 13.37
C VAL A 199 -19.36 -35.79 12.53
N LEU A 200 -18.32 -35.11 12.00
CA LEU A 200 -17.26 -35.76 11.24
C LEU A 200 -16.51 -36.80 12.07
N VAL A 201 -16.10 -36.44 13.27
CA VAL A 201 -15.44 -37.37 14.25
C VAL A 201 -16.35 -38.53 14.59
N ARG A 202 -17.65 -38.31 14.75
CA ARG A 202 -18.64 -39.35 14.99
C ARG A 202 -18.71 -40.35 13.82
N PHE A 203 -18.65 -39.83 12.60
CA PHE A 203 -18.70 -40.65 11.39
C PHE A 203 -17.43 -41.50 11.22
N LEU A 204 -16.26 -40.90 11.48
CA LEU A 204 -14.96 -41.55 11.39
C LEU A 204 -14.70 -42.55 12.52
N SER A 205 -14.95 -42.17 13.78
CA SER A 205 -14.63 -43.00 14.95
C SER A 205 -15.69 -44.06 15.27
N LYS A 206 -16.91 -43.89 14.76
CA LYS A 206 -18.09 -44.69 15.07
C LYS A 206 -18.44 -44.76 16.59
N LYS A 207 -17.75 -43.93 17.43
CA LYS A 207 -17.95 -43.88 18.89
C LYS A 207 -18.59 -42.53 19.26
N PRO A 208 -19.84 -42.54 19.78
CA PRO A 208 -20.51 -41.26 20.12
C PRO A 208 -19.80 -40.52 21.25
N LEU A 209 -19.21 -41.25 22.20
CA LEU A 209 -18.53 -40.67 23.36
C LEU A 209 -17.33 -39.79 22.94
N VAL A 210 -16.61 -40.15 21.88
CA VAL A 210 -15.48 -39.35 21.35
C VAL A 210 -15.98 -38.03 20.76
N ALA A 211 -17.07 -38.06 19.98
CA ALA A 211 -17.67 -36.85 19.43
C ALA A 211 -18.16 -35.90 20.54
N VAL A 212 -18.82 -36.45 21.57
CA VAL A 212 -19.27 -35.67 22.74
C VAL A 212 -18.09 -35.07 23.49
N ALA A 213 -16.98 -35.82 23.67
CA ALA A 213 -15.77 -35.31 24.31
C ALA A 213 -15.14 -34.15 23.53
N VAL A 214 -15.13 -34.22 22.19
CA VAL A 214 -14.66 -33.14 21.33
C VAL A 214 -15.50 -31.88 21.50
N VAL A 215 -16.84 -31.99 21.51
CA VAL A 215 -17.71 -30.83 21.75
C VAL A 215 -17.38 -30.17 23.08
N PHE A 216 -17.42 -30.93 24.18
CA PHE A 216 -17.18 -30.35 25.50
C PHE A 216 -15.78 -29.78 25.69
N SER A 217 -14.76 -30.43 25.11
CA SER A 217 -13.37 -29.92 25.21
C SER A 217 -13.11 -28.61 24.48
N LEU A 218 -13.89 -28.29 23.45
CA LEU A 218 -13.74 -27.06 22.65
C LEU A 218 -14.79 -26.01 23.06
N GLU A 219 -16.02 -26.41 23.33
CA GLU A 219 -17.12 -25.51 23.64
C GLU A 219 -17.00 -24.87 25.03
N ILE A 220 -16.54 -25.65 26.05
CA ILE A 220 -16.41 -25.11 27.41
C ILE A 220 -15.39 -23.94 27.45
N PRO A 221 -14.16 -24.06 26.95
CA PRO A 221 -13.24 -22.91 26.89
C PRO A 221 -13.81 -21.73 26.11
N LEU A 222 -14.46 -21.97 24.98
CA LEU A 222 -15.07 -20.93 24.16
C LEU A 222 -16.18 -20.18 24.91
N ALA A 223 -17.06 -20.91 25.59
CA ALA A 223 -18.12 -20.34 26.43
C ALA A 223 -17.56 -19.56 27.64
N VAL A 224 -16.47 -20.05 28.24
CA VAL A 224 -15.80 -19.34 29.35
C VAL A 224 -15.22 -18.02 28.87
N ILE A 225 -14.57 -17.99 27.69
CA ILE A 225 -14.03 -16.74 27.10
C ILE A 225 -15.18 -15.75 26.87
N LEU A 226 -16.30 -16.19 26.27
CA LEU A 226 -17.45 -15.32 26.03
C LEU A 226 -18.03 -14.74 27.32
N LEU A 227 -18.06 -15.54 28.42
CA LEU A 227 -18.60 -15.10 29.71
C LEU A 227 -17.66 -14.18 30.50
N LEU A 228 -16.35 -14.33 30.32
CA LEU A 228 -15.35 -13.47 30.95
C LEU A 228 -15.22 -12.14 30.26
N ASP A 229 -15.04 -12.18 28.93
CA ASP A 229 -14.92 -11.00 28.10
C ASP A 229 -15.22 -11.35 26.64
N ALA A 230 -16.40 -10.94 26.18
CA ALA A 230 -16.87 -11.20 24.83
C ALA A 230 -15.98 -10.48 23.76
N SER A 231 -15.33 -9.38 24.13
CA SER A 231 -14.48 -8.62 23.20
C SER A 231 -13.22 -9.38 22.75
N LEU A 232 -12.78 -10.37 23.52
CA LEU A 232 -11.68 -11.26 23.12
C LEU A 232 -12.01 -12.13 21.90
N LEU A 233 -13.28 -12.29 21.58
CA LEU A 233 -13.75 -13.02 20.40
C LEU A 233 -14.06 -12.10 19.22
N ASP A 234 -14.00 -10.76 19.41
CA ASP A 234 -14.23 -9.80 18.33
C ASP A 234 -13.19 -10.02 17.21
N GLY A 235 -13.67 -10.16 15.98
CA GLY A 235 -12.83 -10.44 14.83
C GLY A 235 -12.14 -11.82 14.80
N ALA A 236 -12.33 -12.68 15.80
CA ALA A 236 -11.62 -13.96 15.89
C ALA A 236 -11.90 -14.89 14.70
N VAL A 237 -13.12 -14.90 14.17
CA VAL A 237 -13.47 -15.69 12.98
C VAL A 237 -12.78 -15.13 11.74
N GLN A 238 -12.82 -13.83 11.55
CA GLN A 238 -12.16 -13.13 10.44
C GLN A 238 -10.66 -13.43 10.45
N LYS A 239 -10.01 -13.32 11.61
CA LYS A 239 -8.60 -13.63 11.79
C LYS A 239 -8.25 -15.09 11.48
N VAL A 240 -9.11 -16.05 11.84
CA VAL A 240 -8.92 -17.46 11.49
C VAL A 240 -9.10 -17.70 9.99
N LEU A 241 -10.11 -17.09 9.37
CA LEU A 241 -10.38 -17.24 7.95
C LEU A 241 -9.29 -16.58 7.08
N SER A 242 -8.93 -15.34 7.37
CA SER A 242 -7.87 -14.62 6.64
C SER A 242 -6.52 -15.30 6.81
N SER A 243 -6.15 -15.73 8.03
CA SER A 243 -4.90 -16.46 8.27
C SER A 243 -4.86 -17.84 7.59
N SER A 244 -6.02 -18.41 7.27
CA SER A 244 -6.14 -19.71 6.56
C SER A 244 -6.19 -19.56 5.05
N ALA A 245 -6.30 -18.35 4.52
CA ALA A 245 -6.33 -18.07 3.09
C ALA A 245 -4.94 -18.25 2.47
N LEU A 246 -4.83 -19.20 1.56
CA LEU A 246 -3.54 -19.50 0.89
C LEU A 246 -3.14 -18.39 -0.10
N PHE A 247 -4.11 -17.83 -0.80
CA PHE A 247 -3.84 -16.84 -1.84
C PHE A 247 -3.42 -15.49 -1.27
N SER A 248 -4.00 -15.02 -0.17
CA SER A 248 -3.62 -13.76 0.48
C SER A 248 -2.19 -13.76 1.03
N ARG A 249 -1.60 -14.94 1.27
CA ARG A 249 -0.19 -15.05 1.66
C ARG A 249 0.78 -14.78 0.50
N LEU A 250 0.27 -14.59 -0.72
CA LEU A 250 1.07 -14.15 -1.86
C LEU A 250 1.23 -12.62 -1.89
N ASP A 251 0.28 -11.87 -1.33
CA ASP A 251 0.22 -10.41 -1.42
C ASP A 251 1.49 -9.72 -0.90
N PRO A 252 2.07 -10.07 0.26
CA PRO A 252 3.34 -9.49 0.70
C PRO A 252 4.46 -9.61 -0.34
N PHE A 253 4.55 -10.76 -1.03
CA PHE A 253 5.56 -10.95 -2.08
C PHE A 253 5.31 -10.07 -3.31
N VAL A 254 4.04 -9.80 -3.64
CA VAL A 254 3.64 -8.91 -4.73
C VAL A 254 3.99 -7.46 -4.39
N TYR A 255 3.78 -7.04 -3.13
CA TYR A 255 4.11 -5.69 -2.66
C TYR A 255 5.59 -5.48 -2.32
N GLY A 256 6.46 -6.44 -2.64
CA GLY A 256 7.89 -6.31 -2.43
C GLY A 256 8.37 -6.63 -1.01
N MET A 257 7.56 -7.33 -0.23
CA MET A 257 7.95 -7.86 1.08
C MET A 257 8.21 -9.36 1.01
N PHE A 258 9.44 -9.80 1.16
CA PHE A 258 9.76 -11.23 1.27
C PHE A 258 9.44 -11.73 2.69
N ASP A 259 8.29 -12.40 2.85
CA ASP A 259 7.79 -12.87 4.15
C ASP A 259 8.13 -14.35 4.40
N LEU A 260 9.04 -14.60 5.34
CA LEU A 260 9.38 -15.95 5.79
C LEU A 260 8.22 -16.65 6.51
N THR A 261 7.29 -15.90 7.10
CA THR A 261 6.12 -16.51 7.75
C THR A 261 5.22 -17.16 6.69
N GLY A 262 5.03 -16.51 5.54
CA GLY A 262 4.35 -17.08 4.38
C GLY A 262 5.06 -18.32 3.81
N VAL A 263 6.39 -18.31 3.74
CA VAL A 263 7.18 -19.47 3.30
C VAL A 263 6.94 -20.66 4.22
N ILE A 264 7.06 -20.49 5.53
CA ILE A 264 6.84 -21.56 6.52
C ILE A 264 5.39 -22.03 6.50
N TYR A 265 4.43 -21.13 6.31
CA TYR A 265 3.03 -21.49 6.17
C TYR A 265 2.79 -22.42 4.95
N TYR A 266 3.28 -22.04 3.76
CA TYR A 266 3.15 -22.89 2.56
C TYR A 266 3.82 -24.26 2.72
N LEU A 267 5.03 -24.29 3.29
CA LEU A 267 5.74 -25.54 3.58
C LEU A 267 5.00 -26.39 4.62
N GLY A 268 4.43 -25.76 5.64
CA GLY A 268 3.62 -26.41 6.66
C GLY A 268 2.36 -27.05 6.06
N VAL A 269 1.63 -26.34 5.21
CA VAL A 269 0.45 -26.86 4.51
C VAL A 269 0.86 -28.02 3.57
N ALA A 270 1.92 -27.86 2.79
CA ALA A 270 2.42 -28.91 1.92
C ALA A 270 2.81 -30.16 2.73
N PHE A 271 3.54 -29.99 3.82
CA PHE A 271 3.90 -31.09 4.72
C PHE A 271 2.66 -31.80 5.28
N LEU A 272 1.69 -31.03 5.79
CA LEU A 272 0.47 -31.58 6.39
C LEU A 272 -0.31 -32.46 5.39
N PHE A 273 -0.58 -31.91 4.19
CA PHE A 273 -1.38 -32.67 3.21
C PHE A 273 -0.64 -33.83 2.58
N VAL A 274 0.68 -33.74 2.39
CA VAL A 274 1.52 -34.90 1.98
C VAL A 274 1.51 -35.96 3.09
N PHE A 275 1.63 -35.55 4.35
CA PHE A 275 1.56 -36.47 5.49
C PHE A 275 0.19 -37.16 5.58
N LEU A 276 -0.91 -36.43 5.45
CA LEU A 276 -2.26 -36.98 5.39
C LEU A 276 -2.44 -37.95 4.22
N THR A 277 -1.81 -37.67 3.07
CA THR A 277 -1.80 -38.55 1.91
C THR A 277 -1.07 -39.87 2.22
N VAL A 278 0.06 -39.82 2.92
CA VAL A 278 0.80 -41.02 3.39
C VAL A 278 -0.08 -41.88 4.31
N LEU A 279 -0.69 -41.25 5.33
CA LEU A 279 -1.60 -41.96 6.25
C LEU A 279 -2.78 -42.59 5.55
N ARG A 280 -3.35 -41.91 4.54
CA ARG A 280 -4.46 -42.45 3.75
C ARG A 280 -4.03 -43.63 2.87
N TYR A 281 -2.83 -43.55 2.32
CA TYR A 281 -2.30 -44.56 1.38
C TYR A 281 -1.81 -45.81 2.12
N GLU A 282 -1.42 -45.74 3.37
CA GLU A 282 -1.07 -46.88 4.24
C GLU A 282 -2.26 -47.82 4.47
N ARG A 283 -3.50 -47.41 4.15
CA ARG A 283 -4.74 -48.19 4.28
C ARG A 283 -4.82 -48.97 5.60
N PRO A 284 -4.74 -48.32 6.76
CA PRO A 284 -4.86 -49.03 8.02
C PRO A 284 -6.23 -49.76 8.07
N ILE A 285 -6.24 -51.06 8.39
CA ILE A 285 -7.46 -51.90 8.50
C ILE A 285 -8.43 -51.31 9.51
N ARG A 286 -7.90 -50.58 10.49
CA ARG A 286 -8.67 -49.76 11.45
C ARG A 286 -7.88 -48.48 11.72
N VAL A 287 -8.53 -47.33 11.56
CA VAL A 287 -8.00 -46.06 12.06
C VAL A 287 -7.96 -46.18 13.59
N GLY A 288 -6.81 -46.52 14.11
CA GLY A 288 -6.59 -46.64 15.56
C GLY A 288 -6.33 -45.29 16.21
N ALA A 289 -6.42 -45.22 17.53
CA ALA A 289 -6.10 -44.04 18.33
C ALA A 289 -4.71 -43.47 18.02
N PHE A 290 -3.75 -44.32 17.63
CA PHE A 290 -2.41 -43.92 17.25
C PHE A 290 -2.38 -43.02 15.96
N HIS A 291 -3.15 -43.38 14.93
CA HIS A 291 -3.21 -42.58 13.70
C HIS A 291 -3.89 -41.23 13.92
N ILE A 292 -4.93 -41.21 14.77
CA ILE A 292 -5.61 -39.96 15.18
C ILE A 292 -4.62 -39.09 15.95
N ALA A 293 -3.92 -39.66 16.95
CA ALA A 293 -2.94 -38.92 17.75
C ALA A 293 -1.80 -38.37 16.88
N LEU A 294 -1.33 -39.14 15.89
CA LEU A 294 -0.29 -38.72 15.00
C LEU A 294 -0.75 -37.58 14.04
N THR A 295 -2.01 -37.61 13.59
CA THR A 295 -2.62 -36.54 12.81
C THR A 295 -2.75 -35.26 13.65
N VAL A 296 -3.26 -35.37 14.88
CA VAL A 296 -3.37 -34.26 15.81
C VAL A 296 -1.99 -33.65 16.10
N LEU A 297 -1.00 -34.50 16.33
CA LEU A 297 0.38 -34.07 16.55
C LEU A 297 0.95 -33.31 15.35
N ALA A 298 0.73 -33.83 14.13
CA ALA A 298 1.20 -33.14 12.90
C ALA A 298 0.52 -31.77 12.74
N CYS A 299 -0.79 -31.69 12.94
CA CYS A 299 -1.53 -30.42 12.94
C CYS A 299 -0.98 -29.46 14.01
N ALA A 300 -0.77 -29.96 15.25
CA ALA A 300 -0.23 -29.16 16.33
C ALA A 300 1.20 -28.66 16.03
N CYS A 301 2.05 -29.47 15.42
CA CYS A 301 3.39 -29.05 15.01
C CYS A 301 3.37 -27.94 13.95
N VAL A 302 2.49 -28.05 12.95
CA VAL A 302 2.34 -27.03 11.91
C VAL A 302 1.79 -25.73 12.49
N LEU A 303 0.77 -25.82 13.37
CA LEU A 303 0.23 -24.64 14.07
C LEU A 303 1.27 -23.99 14.97
N ALA A 304 1.99 -24.79 15.78
CA ALA A 304 3.04 -24.29 16.66
C ALA A 304 4.19 -23.62 15.85
N GLY A 305 4.56 -24.21 14.73
CA GLY A 305 5.57 -23.63 13.83
C GLY A 305 5.15 -22.27 13.28
N ASN A 306 3.90 -22.13 12.85
CA ASN A 306 3.35 -20.86 12.37
C ASN A 306 3.22 -19.82 13.49
N LEU A 307 2.72 -20.23 14.68
CA LEU A 307 2.65 -19.32 15.82
C LEU A 307 4.02 -18.85 16.27
N LEU A 308 5.02 -19.74 16.26
CA LEU A 308 6.40 -19.39 16.62
C LEU A 308 6.97 -18.36 15.62
N MET A 309 6.75 -18.56 14.32
CA MET A 309 7.22 -17.61 13.30
C MET A 309 6.56 -16.24 13.43
N ASN A 310 5.25 -16.19 13.71
CA ASN A 310 4.54 -14.95 13.94
C ASN A 310 4.93 -14.24 15.26
N ALA A 311 5.50 -14.98 16.23
CA ALA A 311 5.99 -14.42 17.49
C ALA A 311 7.42 -13.84 17.36
N LEU A 312 8.12 -14.12 16.28
CA LEU A 312 9.45 -13.55 16.03
C LEU A 312 9.32 -12.08 15.60
N PRO A 313 10.33 -11.24 15.96
CA PRO A 313 10.37 -9.85 15.49
C PRO A 313 10.32 -9.76 13.96
N ALA A 314 9.56 -8.78 13.43
CA ALA A 314 9.38 -8.56 11.99
C ALA A 314 10.71 -8.44 11.23
N LYS A 315 11.71 -7.78 11.83
CA LYS A 315 13.08 -7.64 11.26
C LYS A 315 13.77 -8.96 10.88
N TRP A 316 13.32 -10.10 11.41
CA TRP A 316 13.90 -11.42 11.12
C TRP A 316 13.01 -12.25 10.19
N THR A 317 11.77 -11.86 10.03
CA THR A 317 10.78 -12.63 9.27
C THR A 317 10.33 -11.94 8.01
N ARG A 318 10.49 -10.62 7.90
CA ARG A 318 10.08 -9.81 6.75
C ARG A 318 11.25 -8.99 6.25
N PHE A 319 11.45 -9.00 4.93
CA PHE A 319 12.53 -8.30 4.26
C PHE A 319 11.92 -7.47 3.15
N ASP A 320 12.11 -6.16 3.23
CA ASP A 320 11.75 -5.25 2.16
C ASP A 320 12.68 -5.49 0.96
N THR A 321 12.10 -5.86 -0.17
CA THR A 321 12.81 -6.13 -1.41
C THR A 321 12.59 -5.03 -2.45
N THR A 322 11.83 -3.98 -2.10
CA THR A 322 11.62 -2.84 -2.99
C THR A 322 12.90 -2.03 -3.18
N SER A 323 13.17 -1.57 -4.38
CA SER A 323 14.36 -0.76 -4.71
C SER A 323 14.42 0.55 -3.92
N ALA A 324 13.26 1.14 -3.59
CA ALA A 324 13.12 2.37 -2.82
C ALA A 324 13.05 2.15 -1.30
N GLY A 325 13.02 0.91 -0.81
CA GLY A 325 12.84 0.60 0.61
C GLY A 325 11.51 1.12 1.16
N VAL A 326 10.42 1.00 0.38
CA VAL A 326 9.12 1.64 0.65
C VAL A 326 8.60 1.39 2.06
N PHE A 327 8.79 0.19 2.56
CA PHE A 327 8.29 -0.24 3.86
C PHE A 327 9.39 -0.33 4.94
N THR A 328 10.49 0.40 4.76
CA THR A 328 11.61 0.40 5.73
C THR A 328 11.76 1.78 6.37
N LEU A 329 11.84 1.87 7.69
CA LEU A 329 12.08 3.13 8.39
C LEU A 329 13.45 3.71 8.01
N SER A 330 13.49 5.01 7.72
CA SER A 330 14.72 5.77 7.49
C SER A 330 15.57 5.87 8.76
N GLU A 331 16.85 6.13 8.61
CA GLU A 331 17.74 6.28 9.77
C GLU A 331 17.32 7.43 10.69
N PRO A 332 16.94 8.62 10.18
CA PRO A 332 16.44 9.70 11.03
C PRO A 332 15.18 9.31 11.85
N SER A 333 14.26 8.55 11.25
CA SER A 333 13.07 8.04 11.95
C SER A 333 13.44 7.08 13.07
N ARG A 334 14.45 6.22 12.85
CA ARG A 334 14.93 5.29 13.86
C ARG A 334 15.62 6.00 15.00
N GLU A 335 16.45 7.02 14.73
CA GLU A 335 17.10 7.84 15.74
C GLU A 335 16.07 8.57 16.60
N PHE A 336 15.05 9.18 15.97
CA PHE A 336 13.96 9.82 16.70
C PHE A 336 13.21 8.82 17.60
N LEU A 337 12.79 7.68 17.06
CA LEU A 337 12.08 6.66 17.84
C LEU A 337 12.93 6.06 18.97
N ALA A 338 14.24 5.94 18.77
CA ALA A 338 15.14 5.47 19.81
C ALA A 338 15.32 6.48 20.96
N SER A 339 15.10 7.78 20.69
CA SER A 339 15.13 8.85 21.69
C SER A 339 13.80 9.08 22.39
N LEU A 340 12.76 8.34 22.04
CA LEU A 340 11.41 8.51 22.58
C LEU A 340 11.33 8.01 24.02
N ASP A 341 11.00 8.90 24.95
CA ASP A 341 10.87 8.62 26.39
C ASP A 341 9.41 8.55 26.87
N SER A 342 8.45 8.96 26.03
CA SER A 342 7.03 9.04 26.35
C SER A 342 6.25 7.87 25.76
N ASP A 343 5.29 7.32 26.50
CA ASP A 343 4.41 6.25 26.01
C ASP A 343 3.37 6.82 25.02
N VAL A 344 3.26 6.18 23.88
CA VAL A 344 2.33 6.52 22.80
C VAL A 344 1.49 5.31 22.43
N THR A 345 0.19 5.51 22.23
CA THR A 345 -0.70 4.47 21.71
C THR A 345 -1.13 4.83 20.28
N VAL A 346 -0.85 3.93 19.36
CA VAL A 346 -1.26 4.05 17.96
C VAL A 346 -2.46 3.13 17.73
N TYR A 347 -3.59 3.71 17.34
CA TYR A 347 -4.79 2.98 16.94
C TYR A 347 -4.89 2.98 15.42
N LEU A 348 -5.06 1.79 14.82
CA LEU A 348 -5.42 1.64 13.41
C LEU A 348 -6.92 1.36 13.33
N LEU A 349 -7.66 2.18 12.61
CA LEU A 349 -9.11 2.03 12.43
C LEU A 349 -9.39 1.05 11.31
N ALA A 350 -9.35 -0.25 11.59
CA ALA A 350 -9.56 -1.28 10.58
C ALA A 350 -10.36 -2.45 11.15
N GLY A 351 -11.14 -3.10 10.27
CA GLY A 351 -11.70 -4.40 10.57
C GLY A 351 -10.61 -5.44 10.75
N THR A 352 -10.86 -6.46 11.55
CA THR A 352 -9.88 -7.54 11.76
C THR A 352 -9.63 -8.32 10.47
N GLY A 353 -8.43 -8.25 9.93
CA GLY A 353 -8.00 -8.90 8.69
C GLY A 353 -8.12 -8.03 7.44
N SER A 354 -8.55 -6.75 7.60
CA SER A 354 -8.52 -5.72 6.56
C SER A 354 -7.53 -4.59 6.89
N GLU A 355 -6.62 -4.85 7.85
CA GLU A 355 -5.56 -3.92 8.19
C GLU A 355 -4.63 -3.68 6.99
N ASP A 356 -4.30 -2.42 6.71
CA ASP A 356 -3.32 -2.06 5.69
C ASP A 356 -1.95 -2.67 6.01
N GLU A 357 -1.37 -3.41 5.05
CA GLU A 357 -0.13 -4.15 5.26
C GLU A 357 1.09 -3.21 5.34
N GLY A 358 1.12 -2.15 4.53
CA GLY A 358 2.20 -1.18 4.51
C GLY A 358 2.30 -0.43 5.83
N MET A 359 1.18 0.10 6.30
CA MET A 359 1.11 0.84 7.56
C MET A 359 1.38 -0.07 8.76
N SER A 360 0.84 -1.30 8.74
CA SER A 360 1.09 -2.31 9.78
C SER A 360 2.58 -2.66 9.89
N GLU A 361 3.30 -2.72 8.76
CA GLU A 361 4.74 -3.01 8.74
C GLU A 361 5.56 -1.85 9.33
N ILE A 362 5.27 -0.59 8.93
CA ILE A 362 5.93 0.60 9.48
C ILE A 362 5.73 0.67 11.00
N ILE A 363 4.50 0.46 11.50
CA ILE A 363 4.20 0.43 12.93
C ILE A 363 4.96 -0.72 13.63
N ALA A 364 5.03 -1.90 13.02
CA ALA A 364 5.77 -3.03 13.57
C ALA A 364 7.27 -2.75 13.69
N GLN A 365 7.86 -2.06 12.71
CA GLN A 365 9.25 -1.63 12.75
C GLN A 365 9.46 -0.54 13.81
N ALA A 366 8.57 0.43 13.93
CA ALA A 366 8.63 1.46 14.97
C ALA A 366 8.62 0.84 16.38
N ARG A 367 7.74 -0.13 16.62
CA ARG A 367 7.69 -0.91 17.88
C ARG A 367 8.93 -1.76 18.12
N ALA A 368 9.64 -2.16 17.09
CA ALA A 368 10.90 -2.90 17.24
C ALA A 368 12.06 -1.99 17.67
N VAL A 369 11.99 -0.69 17.38
CA VAL A 369 12.98 0.32 17.77
C VAL A 369 12.75 0.76 19.22
N THR A 370 11.50 1.04 19.61
CA THR A 370 11.17 1.53 20.96
C THR A 370 10.04 0.74 21.62
N PRO A 371 10.15 0.44 22.95
CA PRO A 371 9.07 -0.20 23.71
C PRO A 371 7.92 0.76 24.07
N HIS A 372 8.08 2.07 23.85
CA HIS A 372 7.12 3.10 24.22
C HIS A 372 5.91 3.18 23.29
N ILE A 373 5.92 2.46 22.16
CA ILE A 373 4.78 2.41 21.23
C ILE A 373 3.90 1.20 21.51
N ARG A 374 2.66 1.47 21.89
CA ARG A 374 1.58 0.47 21.94
C ARG A 374 0.78 0.54 20.64
N PHE A 375 0.36 -0.60 20.15
CA PHE A 375 -0.46 -0.67 18.93
C PHE A 375 -1.73 -1.46 19.19
N GLU A 376 -2.85 -0.89 18.78
CA GLU A 376 -4.18 -1.51 18.89
C GLU A 376 -4.95 -1.27 17.58
N THR A 377 -5.64 -2.31 17.10
CA THR A 377 -6.59 -2.18 15.99
C THR A 377 -7.98 -1.96 16.57
N ARG A 378 -8.72 -1.01 16.01
CA ARG A 378 -10.12 -0.70 16.38
C ARG A 378 -11.01 -0.82 15.16
N ASP A 379 -11.94 -1.77 15.20
CA ASP A 379 -12.93 -1.95 14.14
C ASP A 379 -13.97 -0.83 14.20
N PRO A 380 -14.06 0.06 13.19
CA PRO A 380 -15.00 1.19 13.20
C PRO A 380 -16.47 0.75 13.14
N VAL A 381 -16.74 -0.48 12.67
CA VAL A 381 -18.09 -1.04 12.67
C VAL A 381 -18.52 -1.47 14.07
N LEU A 382 -17.59 -2.01 14.86
CA LEU A 382 -17.84 -2.40 16.25
C LEU A 382 -17.83 -1.21 17.20
N TYR A 383 -17.00 -0.22 16.93
CA TYR A 383 -16.77 0.96 17.79
C TYR A 383 -17.02 2.28 17.02
N PRO A 384 -18.26 2.53 16.52
CA PRO A 384 -18.54 3.64 15.61
C PRO A 384 -18.33 5.05 16.21
N TYR A 385 -18.29 5.16 17.53
CA TYR A 385 -18.07 6.42 18.25
C TYR A 385 -16.63 6.60 18.75
N PHE A 386 -15.73 5.64 18.46
CA PHE A 386 -14.37 5.70 18.98
C PHE A 386 -13.61 6.91 18.43
N SER A 387 -13.66 7.14 17.13
CA SER A 387 -12.99 8.27 16.47
C SER A 387 -13.53 9.63 16.92
N ALA A 388 -14.82 9.71 17.24
CA ALA A 388 -15.46 10.95 17.68
C ALA A 388 -14.93 11.52 19.01
N ALA A 389 -14.19 10.71 19.79
CA ALA A 389 -13.49 11.17 20.98
C ALA A 389 -12.19 11.93 20.67
N TYR A 390 -11.66 11.79 19.47
CA TYR A 390 -10.35 12.32 19.06
C TYR A 390 -10.42 13.37 17.95
N THR A 391 -11.44 13.30 17.09
CA THR A 391 -11.62 14.23 15.96
C THR A 391 -13.09 14.41 15.62
N THR A 392 -13.42 15.56 15.03
CA THR A 392 -14.74 15.86 14.46
C THR A 392 -14.87 15.40 13.01
N LEU A 393 -13.74 15.05 12.36
CA LEU A 393 -13.72 14.58 10.99
C LEU A 393 -14.18 13.13 10.87
N SER A 394 -14.79 12.80 9.72
CA SER A 394 -15.12 11.43 9.37
C SER A 394 -13.86 10.75 8.81
N LEU A 395 -13.31 9.81 9.56
CA LEU A 395 -12.13 9.06 9.17
C LEU A 395 -12.49 7.85 8.31
N ALA A 396 -11.72 7.62 7.26
CA ALA A 396 -11.81 6.42 6.43
C ALA A 396 -11.29 5.18 7.16
N GLU A 397 -11.60 3.98 6.65
CA GLU A 397 -10.99 2.74 7.13
C GLU A 397 -9.46 2.78 6.89
N ASN A 398 -8.68 2.20 7.80
CA ASN A 398 -7.23 2.25 7.86
C ASN A 398 -6.63 3.63 8.22
N SER A 399 -7.43 4.58 8.67
CA SER A 399 -6.94 5.81 9.29
C SER A 399 -6.27 5.54 10.64
N LEU A 400 -5.40 6.46 11.06
CA LEU A 400 -4.65 6.37 12.32
C LEU A 400 -5.19 7.34 13.36
N ILE A 401 -5.20 6.91 14.62
CA ILE A 401 -5.33 7.79 15.78
C ILE A 401 -4.12 7.55 16.67
N ILE A 402 -3.42 8.61 17.01
CA ILE A 402 -2.22 8.57 17.84
C ILE A 402 -2.50 9.33 19.14
N GLU A 403 -2.39 8.64 20.26
CA GLU A 403 -2.62 9.16 21.60
C GLU A 403 -1.30 9.20 22.37
N GLY A 404 -0.88 10.38 22.79
CA GLY A 404 0.26 10.64 23.65
C GLY A 404 -0.18 10.93 25.09
N PRO A 405 0.77 11.40 25.97
CA PRO A 405 0.48 11.70 27.36
C PRO A 405 -0.58 12.77 27.55
N ASP A 406 -0.50 13.85 26.78
CA ASP A 406 -1.32 15.06 26.96
C ASP A 406 -2.17 15.43 25.74
N ARG A 407 -1.91 14.81 24.59
CA ARG A 407 -2.53 15.15 23.30
C ARG A 407 -2.78 13.91 22.46
N SER A 408 -3.71 14.07 21.53
CA SER A 408 -3.97 13.07 20.50
C SER A 408 -4.09 13.75 19.14
N THR A 409 -3.87 12.97 18.09
CA THR A 409 -4.10 13.41 16.71
C THR A 409 -4.69 12.28 15.90
N ALA A 410 -5.44 12.63 14.87
CA ALA A 410 -6.00 11.68 13.92
C ALA A 410 -5.50 12.01 12.52
N VAL A 411 -5.17 10.97 11.76
CA VAL A 411 -4.71 11.10 10.37
C VAL A 411 -5.56 10.21 9.49
N ASP A 412 -6.20 10.80 8.50
CA ASP A 412 -7.02 10.06 7.54
C ASP A 412 -6.17 9.20 6.60
N PHE A 413 -6.74 8.10 6.13
CA PHE A 413 -6.06 7.15 5.23
C PHE A 413 -5.59 7.79 3.91
N SER A 414 -6.29 8.81 3.43
CA SER A 414 -5.91 9.56 2.22
C SER A 414 -4.54 10.24 2.31
N HIS A 415 -4.06 10.54 3.53
CA HIS A 415 -2.72 11.09 3.75
C HIS A 415 -1.62 10.02 3.79
N ILE A 416 -1.99 8.74 3.95
CA ILE A 416 -1.05 7.61 3.97
C ILE A 416 -0.67 7.21 2.54
N TYR A 417 -1.66 7.19 1.64
CA TYR A 417 -1.46 6.93 0.22
C TYR A 417 -1.92 8.16 -0.55
N ILE A 418 -0.96 8.89 -1.06
CA ILE A 418 -1.20 10.09 -1.86
C ILE A 418 -0.95 9.78 -3.34
N ALA A 419 -1.67 10.43 -4.23
CA ALA A 419 -1.48 10.29 -5.68
C ALA A 419 -1.16 11.66 -6.27
N ASP A 420 -0.24 11.70 -7.24
CA ASP A 420 0.01 12.91 -8.02
C ASP A 420 -1.07 13.13 -9.09
N SER A 421 -0.95 14.23 -9.82
CA SER A 421 -1.87 14.61 -10.90
C SER A 421 -1.87 13.63 -12.09
N GLU A 422 -0.86 12.77 -12.20
CA GLU A 422 -0.76 11.72 -13.21
C GLU A 422 -1.31 10.37 -12.70
N GLY A 423 -1.77 10.33 -11.45
CA GLY A 423 -2.27 9.12 -10.79
C GLY A 423 -1.18 8.20 -10.25
N THR A 424 0.06 8.70 -10.15
CA THR A 424 1.17 7.96 -9.53
C THR A 424 0.98 7.95 -8.02
N GLY A 425 0.92 6.76 -7.42
CA GLY A 425 0.77 6.61 -5.99
C GLY A 425 2.10 6.81 -5.23
N PHE A 426 2.02 7.39 -4.04
CA PHE A 426 3.13 7.49 -3.10
C PHE A 426 2.70 6.97 -1.73
N PHE A 427 3.59 6.25 -1.07
CA PHE A 427 3.39 5.82 0.31
C PHE A 427 4.06 6.80 1.27
N ASN A 428 3.25 7.46 2.08
CA ASN A 428 3.66 8.49 3.05
C ASN A 428 3.56 8.01 4.51
N GLY A 429 3.35 6.71 4.74
CA GLY A 429 3.04 6.15 6.06
C GLY A 429 4.12 6.41 7.11
N GLU A 430 5.41 6.39 6.72
CA GLU A 430 6.52 6.70 7.63
C GLU A 430 6.45 8.16 8.12
N SER A 431 6.32 9.12 7.19
CA SER A 431 6.25 10.55 7.52
C SER A 431 5.05 10.87 8.40
N VAL A 432 3.88 10.35 8.03
CA VAL A 432 2.63 10.52 8.80
C VAL A 432 2.77 10.00 10.23
N LEU A 433 3.27 8.78 10.41
CA LEU A 433 3.42 8.18 11.73
C LEU A 433 4.43 8.96 12.60
N ILE A 434 5.60 9.25 12.07
CA ILE A 434 6.67 9.92 12.82
C ILE A 434 6.28 11.34 13.21
N ASN A 435 5.68 12.10 12.29
CA ASN A 435 5.21 13.45 12.57
C ASN A 435 4.07 13.47 13.61
N ALA A 436 3.14 12.51 13.52
CA ALA A 436 2.05 12.38 14.49
C ALA A 436 2.58 11.98 15.89
N ILE A 437 3.54 11.05 15.98
CA ILE A 437 4.19 10.69 17.26
C ILE A 437 4.90 11.93 17.84
N ARG A 438 5.65 12.66 17.00
CA ARG A 438 6.35 13.87 17.45
C ARG A 438 5.38 14.93 17.94
N TYR A 439 4.25 15.13 17.25
CA TYR A 439 3.21 16.05 17.68
C TYR A 439 2.67 15.72 19.09
N VAL A 440 2.37 14.47 19.36
CA VAL A 440 1.77 14.07 20.64
C VAL A 440 2.77 13.97 21.78
N THR A 441 4.08 13.92 21.50
CA THR A 441 5.15 13.78 22.51
C THR A 441 5.98 15.04 22.73
N SER A 442 5.79 16.08 21.91
CA SER A 442 6.55 17.33 22.04
C SER A 442 6.03 18.19 23.19
N ASP A 443 6.90 18.60 24.11
CA ASP A 443 6.54 19.47 25.24
C ASP A 443 6.11 20.87 24.79
N ALA A 444 6.71 21.39 23.71
CA ALA A 444 6.42 22.68 23.13
C ALA A 444 6.31 22.58 21.61
N LEU A 445 5.12 22.78 21.09
CA LEU A 445 4.93 22.91 19.64
C LEU A 445 5.26 24.33 19.20
N PRO A 446 5.84 24.52 18.01
CA PRO A 446 5.98 25.82 17.40
C PRO A 446 4.59 26.44 17.21
N ILE A 447 4.42 27.65 17.71
CA ILE A 447 3.14 28.35 17.64
C ILE A 447 3.13 29.22 16.39
N ILE A 448 2.14 28.97 15.54
CA ILE A 448 1.79 29.83 14.42
C ILE A 448 0.76 30.84 14.91
N TYR A 449 1.08 32.14 14.83
CA TYR A 449 0.16 33.19 15.20
C TYR A 449 -0.54 33.75 13.97
N THR A 450 -1.86 33.62 13.87
CA THR A 450 -2.67 34.27 12.83
C THR A 450 -3.08 35.68 13.31
N LEU A 451 -2.64 36.70 12.58
CA LEU A 451 -3.00 38.10 12.87
C LEU A 451 -4.51 38.29 12.74
N THR A 452 -5.07 39.05 13.63
CA THR A 452 -6.51 39.40 13.69
C THR A 452 -6.71 40.85 14.07
N GLY A 453 -7.74 41.47 13.51
CA GLY A 453 -8.10 42.87 13.80
C GLY A 453 -8.34 43.70 12.55
N HIS A 454 -7.94 43.24 11.37
CA HIS A 454 -8.02 43.98 10.11
C HIS A 454 -8.90 43.23 9.08
N GLY A 455 -9.79 42.33 9.55
CA GLY A 455 -10.69 41.56 8.71
C GLY A 455 -10.01 40.43 7.96
N GLU A 456 -8.95 39.86 8.52
CA GLU A 456 -8.19 38.75 8.01
C GLU A 456 -9.05 37.50 7.92
N LEU A 457 -8.69 36.59 6.96
CA LEU A 457 -9.25 35.25 6.88
C LEU A 457 -8.82 34.42 8.09
N THR A 458 -9.73 33.61 8.58
CA THR A 458 -9.42 32.56 9.57
C THR A 458 -9.03 31.25 8.88
N LEU A 459 -8.10 30.54 9.48
CA LEU A 459 -7.79 29.18 9.02
C LEU A 459 -9.03 28.30 9.11
N THR A 460 -9.26 27.49 8.09
CA THR A 460 -10.31 26.46 8.11
C THR A 460 -9.94 25.35 9.11
N ASP A 461 -10.94 24.60 9.58
CA ASP A 461 -10.71 23.48 10.49
C ASP A 461 -9.77 22.45 9.84
N GLU A 462 -9.96 22.18 8.54
CA GLU A 462 -9.15 21.24 7.75
C GLU A 462 -7.67 21.68 7.65
N LEU A 463 -7.41 22.96 7.33
CA LEU A 463 -6.04 23.48 7.26
C LEU A 463 -5.40 23.54 8.65
N THR A 464 -6.18 23.82 9.70
CA THR A 464 -5.72 23.79 11.09
C THR A 464 -5.32 22.36 11.50
N GLU A 465 -6.10 21.37 11.14
CA GLU A 465 -5.76 19.96 11.39
C GLU A 465 -4.52 19.54 10.58
N THR A 466 -4.41 19.97 9.32
CA THR A 466 -3.22 19.69 8.48
C THR A 466 -1.95 20.28 9.08
N LEU A 467 -2.00 21.56 9.57
CA LEU A 467 -0.90 22.18 10.28
C LEU A 467 -0.58 21.46 11.60
N SER A 468 -1.62 21.03 12.32
CA SER A 468 -1.45 20.28 13.57
C SER A 468 -0.80 18.92 13.33
N ALA A 469 -1.16 18.22 12.24
CA ALA A 469 -0.52 16.96 11.83
C ALA A 469 0.97 17.14 11.51
N GLN A 470 1.39 18.36 11.12
CA GLN A 470 2.79 18.72 10.90
C GLN A 470 3.49 19.25 12.16
N GLY A 471 2.82 19.23 13.30
CA GLY A 471 3.38 19.62 14.59
C GLY A 471 3.28 21.10 14.93
N PHE A 472 2.37 21.84 14.31
CA PHE A 472 2.13 23.23 14.62
C PHE A 472 0.91 23.42 15.54
N ASN A 473 0.95 24.49 16.37
CA ASN A 473 -0.19 24.94 17.14
C ASN A 473 -0.60 26.34 16.63
N ALA A 474 -1.77 26.46 16.02
CA ALA A 474 -2.27 27.71 15.50
C ALA A 474 -3.02 28.50 16.60
N GLN A 475 -2.67 29.76 16.78
CA GLN A 475 -3.31 30.70 17.73
C GLN A 475 -3.57 32.06 17.08
N SER A 476 -4.62 32.75 17.54
CA SER A 476 -4.88 34.11 17.08
C SER A 476 -4.00 35.12 17.82
N LEU A 477 -3.52 36.15 17.10
CA LEU A 477 -2.73 37.24 17.61
C LEU A 477 -3.40 38.59 17.30
N SER A 478 -3.63 39.42 18.29
CA SER A 478 -4.04 40.81 18.08
C SER A 478 -2.94 41.73 18.57
N LEU A 479 -2.39 42.57 17.70
CA LEU A 479 -1.38 43.56 18.03
C LEU A 479 -1.97 44.86 18.61
N LEU A 480 -3.30 45.01 18.56
CA LEU A 480 -4.00 46.17 19.13
C LEU A 480 -3.80 46.33 20.64
N SER A 481 -3.51 45.26 21.37
CA SER A 481 -3.23 45.29 22.81
C SER A 481 -1.85 45.87 23.15
N GLY A 482 -0.95 46.02 22.20
CA GLY A 482 0.39 46.58 22.40
C GLY A 482 1.42 45.63 23.00
N ASP A 483 1.07 44.35 23.21
CA ASP A 483 1.97 43.35 23.84
C ASP A 483 3.07 42.86 22.91
N GLY A 484 3.03 43.21 21.61
CA GLY A 484 3.98 42.77 20.61
C GLY A 484 3.77 41.35 20.12
N VAL A 485 4.69 40.84 19.28
CA VAL A 485 4.70 39.44 18.86
C VAL A 485 5.32 38.59 19.97
N PRO A 486 4.68 37.50 20.41
CA PRO A 486 5.23 36.67 21.48
C PRO A 486 6.59 36.03 21.07
N GLU A 487 7.52 35.92 22.04
CA GLU A 487 8.85 35.36 21.80
C GLU A 487 8.82 33.89 21.35
N ASN A 488 7.75 33.16 21.64
CA ASN A 488 7.54 31.78 21.23
C ASN A 488 6.87 31.65 19.86
N ALA A 489 6.70 32.75 19.12
CA ALA A 489 6.14 32.74 17.79
C ALA A 489 7.14 32.03 16.80
N ALA A 490 6.74 30.90 16.26
CA ALA A 490 7.50 30.27 15.21
C ALA A 490 7.37 31.03 13.88
N LEU A 491 6.15 31.51 13.59
CA LEU A 491 5.86 32.43 12.49
C LEU A 491 4.56 33.18 12.74
N VAL A 492 4.37 34.27 12.02
CA VAL A 492 3.12 35.06 12.00
C VAL A 492 2.48 34.93 10.63
N LEU A 493 1.17 34.62 10.59
CA LEU A 493 0.34 34.60 9.39
C LEU A 493 -0.43 35.93 9.26
N ILE A 494 -0.41 36.50 8.06
CA ILE A 494 -1.25 37.63 7.67
C ILE A 494 -2.07 37.19 6.44
N LEU A 495 -3.34 36.88 6.64
CA LEU A 495 -4.18 36.23 5.67
C LEU A 495 -5.26 37.19 5.15
N SER A 496 -5.05 37.76 3.97
CA SER A 496 -6.01 38.64 3.26
C SER A 496 -6.64 39.71 4.14
N PRO A 497 -5.85 40.62 4.75
CA PRO A 497 -6.42 41.71 5.54
C PRO A 497 -7.27 42.60 4.63
N THR A 498 -8.48 42.95 5.08
CA THR A 498 -9.41 43.83 4.33
C THR A 498 -9.29 45.30 4.75
N ALA A 499 -8.51 45.58 5.76
CA ALA A 499 -8.15 46.93 6.24
C ALA A 499 -6.63 47.02 6.46
N ASP A 500 -6.08 48.23 6.38
CA ASP A 500 -4.65 48.46 6.58
C ASP A 500 -4.24 48.33 8.05
N LEU A 501 -3.00 47.94 8.27
CA LEU A 501 -2.35 47.92 9.57
C LEU A 501 -2.23 49.34 10.13
N THR A 502 -2.21 49.50 11.43
CA THR A 502 -1.83 50.80 12.04
C THR A 502 -0.30 50.96 11.99
N ALA A 503 0.19 52.20 12.01
CA ALA A 503 1.61 52.49 12.03
C ALA A 503 2.34 51.84 13.23
N ALA A 504 1.68 51.69 14.38
CA ALA A 504 2.24 51.05 15.56
C ALA A 504 2.38 49.52 15.40
N GLU A 505 1.45 48.89 14.72
CA GLU A 505 1.50 47.46 14.41
C GLU A 505 2.59 47.15 13.37
N THR A 506 2.70 48.02 12.35
CA THR A 506 3.76 47.97 11.37
C THR A 506 5.15 48.03 12.00
N GLU A 507 5.37 49.03 12.90
CA GLU A 507 6.62 49.17 13.66
C GLU A 507 6.89 47.93 14.54
N THR A 508 5.87 47.28 15.07
CA THR A 508 6.00 46.06 15.87
C THR A 508 6.41 44.86 15.01
N LEU A 509 5.82 44.73 13.82
CA LEU A 509 6.18 43.65 12.86
C LEU A 509 7.57 43.92 12.24
N GLU A 510 7.94 45.20 11.97
CA GLU A 510 9.31 45.52 11.53
C GLU A 510 10.35 45.13 12.58
N ARG A 511 10.14 45.43 13.87
CA ARG A 511 11.00 44.99 14.96
C ARG A 511 11.08 43.46 15.08
N TYR A 512 9.95 42.80 14.85
CA TYR A 512 9.92 41.33 14.82
C TYR A 512 10.78 40.79 13.69
N LEU A 513 10.68 41.35 12.46
CA LEU A 513 11.53 40.97 11.32
C LEU A 513 13.01 41.29 11.59
N ASP A 514 13.34 42.44 12.17
CA ASP A 514 14.70 42.83 12.53
C ASP A 514 15.34 41.85 13.50
N SER A 515 14.53 41.18 14.34
CA SER A 515 14.97 40.17 15.29
C SER A 515 15.05 38.75 14.70
N GLY A 516 14.88 38.60 13.38
CA GLY A 516 14.87 37.32 12.70
C GLY A 516 13.49 36.67 12.62
N GLY A 517 12.45 37.47 12.72
CA GLY A 517 11.06 37.06 12.64
C GLY A 517 10.67 36.50 11.28
N ARG A 518 9.55 35.80 11.20
CA ARG A 518 9.09 35.04 10.03
C ARG A 518 7.64 35.33 9.74
N LEU A 519 7.35 35.66 8.48
CA LEU A 519 6.01 35.98 8.00
C LEU A 519 5.59 35.09 6.85
N LEU A 520 4.36 34.60 6.90
CA LEU A 520 3.66 34.01 5.75
C LEU A 520 2.44 34.87 5.45
N ILE A 521 2.40 35.41 4.25
CA ILE A 521 1.42 36.43 3.86
C ILE A 521 0.68 35.98 2.61
N CYS A 522 -0.63 36.06 2.66
CA CYS A 522 -1.51 35.97 1.49
C CYS A 522 -2.26 37.30 1.37
N THR A 523 -2.28 37.91 0.19
CA THR A 523 -3.03 39.15 -0.05
C THR A 523 -3.86 39.03 -1.31
N ASP A 524 -5.00 39.69 -1.33
CA ASP A 524 -5.91 39.72 -2.46
C ASP A 524 -5.93 41.06 -3.15
N LEU A 525 -6.58 41.16 -4.29
CA LEU A 525 -6.88 42.39 -4.97
C LEU A 525 -7.91 43.18 -4.14
N LEU A 526 -7.45 44.14 -3.37
CA LEU A 526 -8.28 44.93 -2.49
C LEU A 526 -8.78 46.24 -3.16
N ALA A 527 -10.01 46.62 -2.82
CA ALA A 527 -10.53 47.92 -3.17
C ALA A 527 -9.97 49.08 -2.27
N VAL A 528 -9.28 48.72 -1.18
CA VAL A 528 -8.73 49.63 -0.17
C VAL A 528 -7.21 49.55 -0.22
N SER A 529 -6.57 50.73 -0.21
CA SER A 529 -5.10 50.83 -0.15
C SER A 529 -4.59 50.44 1.23
N THR A 530 -3.48 49.67 1.26
CA THR A 530 -2.83 49.18 2.49
C THR A 530 -1.38 49.69 2.62
N PRO A 531 -1.18 51.05 2.71
CA PRO A 531 0.15 51.66 2.65
C PRO A 531 1.09 51.21 3.79
N ASN A 532 0.57 50.86 4.95
CA ASN A 532 1.38 50.40 6.08
C ASN A 532 1.84 48.95 5.87
N LEU A 533 0.97 48.06 5.38
CA LEU A 533 1.37 46.70 4.99
C LEU A 533 2.38 46.74 3.83
N ASP A 534 2.15 47.61 2.85
CA ASP A 534 3.10 47.83 1.76
C ASP A 534 4.47 48.33 2.22
N ALA A 535 4.49 49.21 3.24
CA ALA A 535 5.74 49.67 3.85
C ALA A 535 6.50 48.53 4.54
N LEU A 536 5.78 47.65 5.27
CA LEU A 536 6.36 46.46 5.89
C LEU A 536 6.99 45.54 4.83
N MET A 537 6.28 45.26 3.74
CA MET A 537 6.79 44.39 2.69
C MET A 537 7.98 45.03 1.94
N ARG A 538 7.98 46.37 1.79
CA ARG A 538 9.12 47.10 1.21
C ARG A 538 10.38 47.01 2.03
N SER A 539 10.30 46.88 3.35
CA SER A 539 11.48 46.64 4.20
C SER A 539 12.19 45.34 3.85
N MET A 540 11.44 44.34 3.33
CA MET A 540 11.94 43.09 2.83
C MET A 540 12.17 43.08 1.31
N GLY A 541 12.14 44.25 0.66
CA GLY A 541 12.38 44.40 -0.80
C GLY A 541 11.27 43.85 -1.70
N LEU A 542 10.07 43.61 -1.14
CA LEU A 542 8.93 43.04 -1.85
C LEU A 542 7.86 44.12 -2.12
N TYR A 543 7.22 44.05 -3.28
CA TYR A 543 6.22 45.01 -3.72
C TYR A 543 5.07 44.29 -4.42
N ALA A 544 3.83 44.60 -4.04
CA ALA A 544 2.66 44.24 -4.83
C ALA A 544 2.57 45.10 -6.09
N LEU A 545 2.26 44.52 -7.21
CA LEU A 545 1.85 45.25 -8.42
C LEU A 545 0.33 45.30 -8.46
N ASP A 546 -0.22 46.53 -8.51
CA ASP A 546 -1.64 46.72 -8.69
C ASP A 546 -2.15 46.09 -9.97
N GLY A 547 -3.26 45.36 -9.89
CA GLY A 547 -3.93 44.81 -11.06
C GLY A 547 -4.05 43.29 -11.03
N LEU A 548 -5.00 42.81 -11.80
CA LEU A 548 -5.28 41.39 -11.98
C LEU A 548 -4.33 40.76 -13.00
N ILE A 549 -3.73 39.65 -12.66
CA ILE A 549 -2.96 38.86 -13.63
C ILE A 549 -3.90 37.92 -14.36
N VAL A 550 -3.77 37.94 -15.69
CA VAL A 550 -4.53 37.12 -16.62
C VAL A 550 -3.55 36.33 -17.48
N GLU A 551 -3.77 35.04 -17.62
CA GLU A 551 -2.91 34.17 -18.43
C GLU A 551 -3.41 34.10 -19.86
N GLY A 552 -2.49 34.29 -20.79
CA GLY A 552 -2.78 34.24 -22.23
C GLY A 552 -2.52 32.89 -22.88
N ASP A 553 -1.88 31.96 -22.16
CA ASP A 553 -1.57 30.62 -22.65
C ASP A 553 -2.52 29.61 -22.00
N ALA A 554 -3.26 28.84 -22.81
CA ALA A 554 -4.28 27.91 -22.38
C ALA A 554 -3.74 26.74 -21.50
N ASP A 555 -2.44 26.46 -21.54
CA ASP A 555 -1.81 25.41 -20.72
C ASP A 555 -1.55 25.87 -19.27
N TYR A 556 -1.64 27.18 -19.02
CA TYR A 556 -1.31 27.82 -17.74
C TYR A 556 -2.51 28.46 -17.03
N HIS A 557 -3.73 28.15 -17.45
CA HIS A 557 -4.96 28.54 -16.75
C HIS A 557 -6.04 27.47 -16.86
N LEU A 558 -7.04 27.54 -15.99
CA LEU A 558 -8.17 26.63 -16.06
C LEU A 558 -9.00 26.94 -17.33
N THR A 559 -9.46 25.91 -18.02
CA THR A 559 -10.24 26.04 -19.26
C THR A 559 -11.41 27.01 -19.08
N ASP A 560 -11.52 28.01 -19.97
CA ASP A 560 -12.52 29.09 -19.96
C ASP A 560 -12.37 30.15 -18.83
N TYR A 561 -11.33 30.02 -17.98
CA TYR A 561 -11.09 30.93 -16.84
C TYR A 561 -9.64 31.45 -16.84
N PRO A 562 -9.26 32.44 -17.67
CA PRO A 562 -7.88 32.90 -17.81
C PRO A 562 -7.33 33.63 -16.56
N SER A 563 -8.16 33.98 -15.59
CA SER A 563 -7.76 34.50 -14.27
C SER A 563 -7.61 33.42 -13.19
N TYR A 564 -7.86 32.15 -13.52
CA TYR A 564 -7.61 31.01 -12.67
C TYR A 564 -6.29 30.38 -13.11
N LEU A 565 -5.22 30.87 -12.50
CA LEU A 565 -3.84 30.59 -12.94
C LEU A 565 -3.40 29.19 -12.52
N LEU A 566 -2.69 28.51 -13.43
CA LEU A 566 -1.93 27.29 -13.17
C LEU A 566 -0.43 27.61 -13.31
N PRO A 567 0.16 28.29 -12.32
CA PRO A 567 1.53 28.82 -12.44
C PRO A 567 2.57 27.71 -12.47
N THR A 568 3.72 28.04 -13.03
CA THR A 568 4.89 27.18 -12.92
C THR A 568 5.45 27.23 -11.49
N LEU A 569 5.74 26.06 -10.93
CA LEU A 569 6.42 25.91 -9.64
C LEU A 569 7.92 26.20 -9.80
N GLY A 570 8.49 27.01 -8.91
CA GLY A 570 9.92 27.26 -8.83
C GLY A 570 10.71 26.08 -8.23
N THR A 571 12.03 26.17 -8.27
CA THR A 571 12.95 25.13 -7.77
C THR A 571 13.37 25.34 -6.31
N HIS A 572 12.65 26.13 -5.54
CA HIS A 572 12.92 26.37 -4.11
C HIS A 572 12.50 25.19 -3.25
N GLU A 573 13.08 24.99 -2.08
CA GLU A 573 12.75 23.90 -1.12
C GLU A 573 11.25 23.80 -0.81
N ILE A 574 10.54 24.94 -0.78
CA ILE A 574 9.08 24.98 -0.58
C ILE A 574 8.31 24.31 -1.70
N SER A 575 8.75 24.46 -2.93
CA SER A 575 8.02 24.08 -4.15
C SER A 575 8.64 22.90 -4.91
N SER A 576 9.93 22.59 -4.68
CA SER A 576 10.66 21.58 -5.45
C SER A 576 10.04 20.19 -5.35
N ALA A 577 9.61 19.76 -4.17
CA ALA A 577 8.99 18.44 -3.99
C ALA A 577 7.67 18.31 -4.78
N LEU A 578 6.87 19.38 -4.83
CA LEU A 578 5.63 19.41 -5.61
C LEU A 578 5.91 19.49 -7.12
N HIS A 579 6.96 20.25 -7.50
CA HIS A 579 7.40 20.33 -8.88
C HIS A 579 7.87 18.97 -9.41
N ASP A 580 8.73 18.28 -8.64
CA ASP A 580 9.31 17.00 -9.02
C ASP A 580 8.24 15.88 -9.06
N ALA A 581 7.20 16.00 -8.26
CA ALA A 581 6.05 15.12 -8.25
C ALA A 581 4.98 15.47 -9.32
N GLY A 582 5.19 16.52 -10.11
CA GLY A 582 4.27 16.92 -11.18
C GLY A 582 2.96 17.58 -10.72
N TYR A 583 2.86 18.00 -9.44
CA TYR A 583 1.67 18.70 -8.96
C TYR A 583 1.47 20.04 -9.65
N ARG A 584 0.21 20.42 -9.80
CA ARG A 584 -0.19 21.76 -10.26
C ARG A 584 -0.81 22.55 -9.13
N ILE A 585 -0.52 23.82 -9.04
CA ILE A 585 -1.14 24.78 -8.14
C ILE A 585 -2.23 25.54 -8.90
N LEU A 586 -3.38 25.73 -8.29
CA LEU A 586 -4.43 26.58 -8.84
C LEU A 586 -4.55 27.84 -7.98
N LEU A 587 -4.29 28.98 -8.61
CA LEU A 587 -4.33 30.28 -7.92
C LEU A 587 -5.29 31.25 -8.62
N PRO A 588 -6.57 31.28 -8.22
CA PRO A 588 -7.55 32.19 -8.78
C PRO A 588 -7.28 33.65 -8.37
N VAL A 589 -7.53 34.58 -9.27
CA VAL A 589 -7.62 36.03 -9.03
C VAL A 589 -6.39 36.58 -8.30
N ALA A 590 -5.20 36.31 -8.83
CA ALA A 590 -3.95 36.72 -8.19
C ALA A 590 -3.45 38.08 -8.70
N HIS A 591 -2.74 38.80 -7.83
CA HIS A 591 -1.89 39.93 -8.21
C HIS A 591 -0.42 39.51 -8.28
N ALA A 592 0.39 40.29 -8.98
CA ALA A 592 1.81 40.02 -9.08
C ALA A 592 2.60 40.64 -7.91
N ILE A 593 3.73 40.01 -7.60
CA ILE A 593 4.70 40.46 -6.61
C ILE A 593 6.02 40.72 -7.34
N THR A 594 6.61 41.88 -7.16
CA THR A 594 7.91 42.23 -7.73
C THR A 594 8.94 42.46 -6.62
N THR A 595 10.20 42.37 -6.99
CA THR A 595 11.33 42.57 -6.08
C THR A 595 12.13 43.77 -6.45
N VAL A 596 12.69 44.45 -5.49
CA VAL A 596 13.69 45.50 -5.72
C VAL A 596 15.01 45.04 -5.12
N ALA A 597 16.06 45.04 -5.96
CA ALA A 597 17.38 44.66 -5.51
C ALA A 597 17.83 45.57 -4.34
N ALA A 598 18.20 44.92 -3.22
CA ALA A 598 18.79 45.66 -2.12
C ALA A 598 20.19 46.14 -2.49
N PRO A 599 20.59 47.35 -2.04
CA PRO A 599 21.93 47.88 -2.33
C PRO A 599 23.10 47.01 -1.87
N ASP A 600 22.88 46.14 -0.87
CA ASP A 600 23.92 45.47 -0.07
C ASP A 600 23.93 43.94 -0.21
N ASP A 601 23.32 43.34 -1.22
CA ASP A 601 23.22 41.87 -1.38
C ASP A 601 22.68 41.11 -0.12
N ALA A 602 22.05 41.81 0.81
CA ALA A 602 21.54 41.25 2.07
C ALA A 602 20.25 40.45 1.88
N LEU A 603 19.49 40.75 0.83
CA LEU A 603 18.21 40.12 0.54
C LEU A 603 18.34 39.14 -0.62
N SER A 604 17.90 37.92 -0.42
CA SER A 604 17.76 36.92 -1.47
C SER A 604 16.29 36.65 -1.76
N PHE A 605 15.95 36.45 -3.02
CA PHE A 605 14.59 36.22 -3.49
C PHE A 605 14.51 34.94 -4.31
N SER A 606 13.50 34.16 -4.08
CA SER A 606 13.20 32.96 -4.84
C SER A 606 11.75 32.95 -5.29
N ALA A 607 11.53 32.86 -6.61
CA ALA A 607 10.19 32.68 -7.14
C ALA A 607 9.67 31.29 -6.80
N LEU A 608 8.54 31.22 -6.15
CA LEU A 608 7.82 29.97 -5.83
C LEU A 608 6.80 29.61 -6.89
N LEU A 609 6.09 30.64 -7.37
CA LEU A 609 5.04 30.55 -8.39
C LEU A 609 5.21 31.68 -9.39
N TYR A 610 5.23 31.39 -10.68
CA TYR A 610 5.31 32.39 -11.73
C TYR A 610 4.52 31.98 -12.99
N THR A 611 4.07 32.98 -13.75
CA THR A 611 3.24 32.82 -14.94
C THR A 611 4.07 32.52 -16.20
N SER A 612 3.41 32.25 -17.31
CA SER A 612 4.05 32.16 -18.62
C SER A 612 4.46 33.56 -19.17
N GLU A 613 5.22 33.57 -20.27
CA GLU A 613 5.54 34.81 -21.02
C GLU A 613 4.31 35.45 -21.69
N SER A 614 3.21 34.68 -21.81
CA SER A 614 1.96 35.13 -22.42
C SER A 614 1.02 35.84 -21.46
N ALA A 615 1.32 35.81 -20.16
CA ALA A 615 0.52 36.49 -19.14
C ALA A 615 0.58 38.03 -19.30
N TYR A 616 -0.48 38.67 -18.87
CA TYR A 616 -0.59 40.14 -18.90
C TYR A 616 -1.34 40.64 -17.66
N ARG A 617 -1.09 41.93 -17.37
CA ARG A 617 -1.63 42.60 -16.19
C ARG A 617 -2.72 43.60 -16.57
N LYS A 618 -3.90 43.48 -15.97
CA LYS A 618 -5.02 44.44 -16.02
C LYS A 618 -4.92 45.38 -14.81
N GLU A 619 -4.45 46.62 -15.03
CA GLU A 619 -4.14 47.55 -13.93
C GLU A 619 -5.37 48.02 -13.13
N ASP A 620 -6.43 48.43 -13.84
CA ASP A 620 -7.63 48.93 -13.21
C ASP A 620 -8.71 47.87 -13.04
N VAL A 621 -8.62 47.12 -11.95
CA VAL A 621 -9.50 45.98 -11.63
C VAL A 621 -10.99 46.38 -11.61
N LEU A 622 -11.31 47.59 -11.20
CA LEU A 622 -12.69 48.07 -11.09
C LEU A 622 -13.31 48.43 -12.44
N SER A 623 -12.51 48.65 -13.47
CA SER A 623 -12.95 49.00 -14.82
C SER A 623 -12.90 47.87 -15.82
N ILE A 624 -12.46 46.69 -15.44
CA ILE A 624 -12.34 45.52 -16.31
C ILE A 624 -13.71 45.16 -16.92
N GLN A 625 -13.81 45.25 -18.25
CA GLN A 625 -14.98 44.86 -19.04
C GLN A 625 -14.76 43.53 -19.77
N THR A 626 -13.52 43.19 -20.05
CA THR A 626 -13.12 41.93 -20.69
C THR A 626 -11.80 41.46 -20.10
N LEU A 627 -11.67 40.14 -20.02
CA LEU A 627 -10.39 39.51 -19.67
C LEU A 627 -9.46 39.37 -20.87
N ASP A 628 -9.93 39.66 -22.11
CA ASP A 628 -9.05 39.64 -23.28
C ASP A 628 -8.00 40.76 -23.18
N ARG A 629 -6.83 40.48 -23.75
CA ARG A 629 -5.72 41.46 -23.76
C ARG A 629 -6.08 42.69 -24.61
N GLU A 630 -5.91 43.85 -24.03
CA GLU A 630 -6.15 45.14 -24.64
C GLU A 630 -4.84 45.91 -24.89
N PRO A 631 -4.86 46.89 -25.83
CA PRO A 631 -3.70 47.78 -26.02
C PRO A 631 -3.45 48.61 -24.76
N GLY A 632 -2.38 48.34 -24.06
CA GLY A 632 -2.02 48.95 -22.78
C GLY A 632 -1.75 47.95 -21.68
N ASP A 633 -2.24 46.73 -21.84
CA ASP A 633 -1.97 45.63 -20.89
C ASP A 633 -0.49 45.21 -21.03
N GLU A 634 0.21 45.26 -19.93
CA GLU A 634 1.62 44.90 -19.85
C GLU A 634 1.78 43.38 -19.87
N GLN A 635 2.49 42.84 -20.85
CA GLN A 635 2.72 41.42 -21.02
C GLN A 635 4.08 41.02 -20.47
N GLY A 636 4.18 39.91 -19.76
CA GLY A 636 5.45 39.39 -19.27
C GLY A 636 5.26 38.24 -18.26
N VAL A 637 6.38 37.75 -17.74
CA VAL A 637 6.39 36.79 -16.65
C VAL A 637 6.17 37.52 -15.32
N TYR A 638 5.20 37.09 -14.57
CA TYR A 638 4.86 37.65 -13.26
C TYR A 638 5.07 36.64 -12.15
N ASN A 639 5.76 37.04 -11.08
CA ASN A 639 5.79 36.24 -9.87
C ASN A 639 4.51 36.46 -9.09
N ILE A 640 3.84 35.39 -8.68
CA ILE A 640 2.61 35.39 -7.90
C ILE A 640 2.78 34.70 -6.56
N GLY A 641 3.97 34.14 -6.30
CA GLY A 641 4.42 33.60 -5.02
C GLY A 641 5.93 33.75 -4.90
N ILE A 642 6.43 34.37 -3.83
CA ILE A 642 7.85 34.65 -3.61
C ILE A 642 8.25 34.32 -2.17
N ALA A 643 9.43 33.71 -2.02
CA ALA A 643 10.16 33.63 -0.75
C ALA A 643 11.29 34.66 -0.74
N ALA A 644 11.44 35.37 0.38
CA ALA A 644 12.52 36.32 0.63
C ALA A 644 13.23 35.98 1.93
N GLU A 645 14.56 36.08 1.95
CA GLU A 645 15.39 35.87 3.13
C GLU A 645 16.37 37.04 3.28
N ASN A 646 16.50 37.55 4.51
CA ASN A 646 17.49 38.55 4.85
C ASN A 646 18.66 37.89 5.56
N ALA A 647 19.83 37.84 4.91
CA ALA A 647 21.02 37.18 5.45
C ALA A 647 21.60 37.86 6.69
N GLN A 648 21.28 39.15 6.94
CA GLN A 648 21.80 39.91 8.12
C GLN A 648 20.96 39.64 9.33
N THR A 649 19.64 39.64 9.22
CA THR A 649 18.71 39.46 10.33
C THR A 649 18.22 38.03 10.48
N SER A 650 18.42 37.19 9.46
CA SER A 650 17.81 35.85 9.33
C SER A 650 16.28 35.89 9.25
N ALA A 651 15.70 37.02 8.95
CA ALA A 651 14.27 37.17 8.70
C ALA A 651 13.87 36.48 7.41
N ARG A 652 12.72 35.80 7.42
CA ARG A 652 12.17 35.11 6.25
C ARG A 652 10.73 35.51 6.02
N VAL A 653 10.37 35.72 4.77
CA VAL A 653 9.02 36.07 4.36
C VAL A 653 8.61 35.22 3.18
N VAL A 654 7.42 34.66 3.21
CA VAL A 654 6.76 34.06 2.05
C VAL A 654 5.50 34.86 1.76
N TRP A 655 5.31 35.22 0.51
CA TRP A 655 4.16 36.01 0.08
C TRP A 655 3.51 35.39 -1.14
N PHE A 656 2.19 35.12 -1.04
CA PHE A 656 1.33 34.67 -2.14
C PHE A 656 0.34 35.78 -2.53
N GLY A 657 0.17 35.99 -3.83
CA GLY A 657 -0.66 37.05 -4.40
C GLY A 657 -2.15 36.73 -4.49
N SER A 658 -2.64 35.72 -3.82
CA SER A 658 -4.07 35.40 -3.64
C SER A 658 -4.27 34.52 -2.43
N SER A 659 -5.30 34.81 -1.62
CA SER A 659 -5.73 33.97 -0.51
C SER A 659 -6.60 32.79 -0.95
N MET A 660 -7.05 32.76 -2.21
CA MET A 660 -7.77 31.62 -2.78
C MET A 660 -6.93 30.33 -2.79
N LEU A 661 -5.61 30.44 -2.54
CA LEU A 661 -4.74 29.32 -2.21
C LEU A 661 -5.29 28.48 -1.04
N LEU A 662 -5.99 29.11 -0.11
CA LEU A 662 -6.50 28.50 1.13
C LEU A 662 -7.98 28.11 1.05
N ASP A 663 -8.62 28.27 -0.11
CA ASP A 663 -9.99 27.82 -0.32
C ASP A 663 -10.04 26.30 -0.54
N SER A 664 -10.84 25.59 0.24
CA SER A 664 -10.92 24.12 0.20
C SER A 664 -11.41 23.61 -1.16
N THR A 665 -12.33 24.33 -1.81
CA THR A 665 -12.86 23.93 -3.13
C THR A 665 -11.79 24.07 -4.22
N VAL A 666 -10.92 25.08 -4.09
CA VAL A 666 -9.77 25.29 -5.00
C VAL A 666 -8.72 24.20 -4.76
N ASP A 667 -8.42 23.90 -3.50
CA ASP A 667 -7.48 22.86 -3.11
C ASP A 667 -7.91 21.46 -3.57
N ASP A 668 -9.19 21.14 -3.39
CA ASP A 668 -9.79 19.87 -3.88
C ASP A 668 -9.61 19.70 -5.39
N SER A 669 -9.69 20.80 -6.15
CA SER A 669 -9.52 20.79 -7.62
C SER A 669 -8.11 20.41 -8.06
N VAL A 670 -7.12 20.54 -7.19
CA VAL A 670 -5.69 20.23 -7.42
C VAL A 670 -5.18 19.16 -6.43
N SER A 671 -6.09 18.37 -5.88
CA SER A 671 -5.77 17.19 -5.04
C SER A 671 -4.90 17.51 -3.83
N GLY A 672 -5.16 18.63 -3.15
CA GLY A 672 -4.47 19.01 -1.93
C GLY A 672 -3.13 19.74 -2.14
N ALA A 673 -2.77 20.06 -3.39
CA ALA A 673 -1.46 20.65 -3.70
C ALA A 673 -1.30 22.08 -3.17
N ASN A 674 -2.38 22.87 -3.10
CA ASN A 674 -2.37 24.22 -2.58
C ASN A 674 -2.08 24.22 -1.06
N TYR A 675 -2.76 23.38 -0.30
CA TYR A 675 -2.50 23.22 1.13
C TYR A 675 -1.10 22.68 1.38
N ALA A 676 -0.62 21.73 0.57
CA ALA A 676 0.72 21.22 0.69
C ALA A 676 1.78 22.32 0.46
N LEU A 677 1.59 23.20 -0.52
CA LEU A 677 2.48 24.34 -0.76
C LEU A 677 2.51 25.31 0.45
N PHE A 678 1.34 25.62 1.00
CA PHE A 678 1.22 26.50 2.17
C PHE A 678 1.89 25.89 3.41
N VAL A 679 1.69 24.61 3.65
CA VAL A 679 2.32 23.88 4.75
C VAL A 679 3.83 23.81 4.57
N ASN A 680 4.33 23.53 3.36
CA ASN A 680 5.76 23.56 3.05
C ASN A 680 6.37 24.95 3.31
N ALA A 681 5.63 26.03 2.99
CA ALA A 681 6.06 27.40 3.30
C ALA A 681 6.14 27.61 4.81
N ALA A 682 5.16 27.15 5.60
CA ALA A 682 5.17 27.23 7.05
C ALA A 682 6.34 26.42 7.66
N LEU A 683 6.61 25.22 7.13
CA LEU A 683 7.74 24.39 7.56
C LEU A 683 9.08 25.07 7.30
N TRP A 684 9.28 25.60 6.09
CA TRP A 684 10.52 26.32 5.73
C TRP A 684 10.72 27.57 6.57
N LEU A 685 9.63 28.33 6.82
CA LEU A 685 9.68 29.52 7.68
C LEU A 685 10.02 29.15 9.13
N SER A 686 9.44 28.09 9.68
CA SER A 686 9.65 27.72 11.08
C SER A 686 11.10 27.30 11.38
N SER A 687 11.94 27.02 10.35
CA SER A 687 13.34 26.57 10.41
C SER A 687 13.65 25.71 11.64
N GLN A 688 12.87 24.72 11.87
CA GLN A 688 13.27 23.72 12.82
C GLN A 688 14.25 22.81 12.08
N ASP A 689 15.53 22.85 12.49
CA ASP A 689 16.55 21.85 12.14
C ASP A 689 16.11 20.42 12.51
N THR A 690 14.88 20.27 12.95
CA THR A 690 14.26 19.05 13.46
C THR A 690 13.10 18.52 12.62
N THR A 691 12.71 19.14 11.52
CA THR A 691 11.82 18.46 10.58
C THR A 691 12.62 17.35 9.91
N LEU A 692 12.37 16.13 10.35
CA LEU A 692 12.76 14.96 9.58
C LEU A 692 12.02 15.09 8.24
N ALA A 693 12.68 15.62 7.23
CA ALA A 693 12.16 15.67 5.88
C ALA A 693 12.08 14.24 5.34
N ILE A 694 11.06 13.51 5.80
CA ILE A 694 10.77 12.16 5.34
C ILE A 694 9.92 12.33 4.09
N SER A 695 10.55 12.20 2.93
CA SER A 695 9.84 12.24 1.66
C SER A 695 8.95 11.02 1.52
N ALA A 696 7.73 11.24 1.02
CA ALA A 696 6.87 10.14 0.58
C ALA A 696 7.59 9.29 -0.46
N ARG A 697 7.45 7.98 -0.39
CA ARG A 697 8.13 7.03 -1.27
C ARG A 697 7.24 6.66 -2.42
N SER A 698 7.74 6.83 -3.64
CA SER A 698 7.00 6.51 -4.84
C SER A 698 6.63 5.03 -4.88
N LEU A 699 5.34 4.78 -5.07
CA LEU A 699 4.76 3.50 -5.46
C LEU A 699 4.62 3.44 -6.99
N ALA A 700 5.23 4.40 -7.71
CA ALA A 700 5.16 4.45 -9.15
C ALA A 700 5.46 3.07 -9.72
N LEU A 701 4.52 2.58 -10.49
CA LEU A 701 4.76 1.44 -11.33
C LEU A 701 5.84 1.86 -12.31
N GLU A 702 7.02 1.28 -12.18
CA GLU A 702 8.12 1.55 -13.10
C GLU A 702 7.60 1.34 -14.53
N SER A 703 7.82 2.32 -15.40
CA SER A 703 7.35 2.26 -16.77
C SER A 703 8.41 1.65 -17.69
N ILE A 704 7.96 0.85 -18.66
CA ILE A 704 8.81 0.37 -19.74
C ILE A 704 8.58 1.22 -21.00
N LEU A 705 9.67 1.63 -21.63
CA LEU A 705 9.63 2.29 -22.92
C LEU A 705 9.89 1.27 -24.01
N MET A 706 8.82 0.75 -24.58
CA MET A 706 8.89 -0.26 -25.64
C MET A 706 8.37 0.32 -26.96
N SER A 707 9.09 0.05 -28.07
CA SER A 707 8.59 0.44 -29.38
C SER A 707 7.36 -0.40 -29.75
N GLU A 708 6.45 0.17 -30.54
CA GLU A 708 5.24 -0.56 -31.00
C GLU A 708 5.61 -1.85 -31.78
N GLN A 709 6.76 -1.87 -32.45
CA GLN A 709 7.25 -3.05 -33.17
C GLN A 709 7.71 -4.14 -32.21
N ASP A 710 8.44 -3.78 -31.15
CA ASP A 710 8.90 -4.73 -30.12
C ASP A 710 7.72 -5.26 -29.32
N ALA A 711 6.77 -4.40 -28.95
CA ALA A 711 5.54 -4.82 -28.26
C ALA A 711 4.76 -5.86 -29.09
N LYS A 712 4.59 -5.66 -30.39
CA LYS A 712 3.95 -6.62 -31.29
C LYS A 712 4.74 -7.93 -31.41
N LEU A 713 6.06 -7.84 -31.45
CA LEU A 713 6.94 -9.01 -31.52
C LEU A 713 6.80 -9.88 -30.24
N TRP A 714 6.96 -9.24 -29.07
CA TRP A 714 6.91 -9.96 -27.81
C TRP A 714 5.50 -10.45 -27.46
N ASN A 715 4.46 -9.72 -27.86
CA ASN A 715 3.09 -10.21 -27.79
C ASN A 715 2.95 -11.50 -28.61
N ALA A 716 3.44 -11.52 -29.84
CA ALA A 716 3.41 -12.73 -30.66
C ALA A 716 4.20 -13.89 -30.04
N VAL A 717 5.32 -13.62 -29.38
CA VAL A 717 6.15 -14.64 -28.73
C VAL A 717 5.47 -15.17 -27.45
N CYS A 718 5.05 -14.29 -26.55
CA CYS A 718 4.54 -14.69 -25.23
C CYS A 718 3.14 -15.28 -25.29
N VAL A 719 2.25 -14.71 -26.12
CA VAL A 719 0.85 -15.14 -26.19
C VAL A 719 0.65 -16.33 -27.13
N TYR A 720 1.38 -16.40 -28.26
CA TYR A 720 1.14 -17.43 -29.27
C TYR A 720 2.29 -18.41 -29.40
N LEU A 721 3.53 -17.94 -29.64
CA LEU A 721 4.64 -18.81 -30.00
C LEU A 721 5.04 -19.75 -28.84
N LEU A 722 5.22 -19.21 -27.64
CA LEU A 722 5.65 -19.98 -26.47
C LEU A 722 4.65 -21.08 -26.08
N PRO A 723 3.33 -20.79 -25.92
CA PRO A 723 2.33 -21.83 -25.69
C PRO A 723 2.26 -22.86 -26.84
N LEU A 724 2.34 -22.42 -28.11
CA LEU A 724 2.29 -23.29 -29.28
C LEU A 724 3.47 -24.24 -29.32
N VAL A 725 4.68 -23.77 -29.04
CA VAL A 725 5.89 -24.61 -29.01
C VAL A 725 5.74 -25.73 -27.96
N ILE A 726 5.24 -25.41 -26.76
CA ILE A 726 5.01 -26.40 -25.71
C ILE A 726 3.96 -27.44 -26.16
N LEU A 727 2.87 -26.98 -26.78
CA LEU A 727 1.88 -27.90 -27.34
C LEU A 727 2.45 -28.78 -28.42
N LEU A 728 3.18 -28.24 -29.39
CA LEU A 728 3.79 -29.01 -30.50
C LEU A 728 4.79 -30.03 -29.97
N VAL A 729 5.65 -29.66 -29.02
CA VAL A 729 6.57 -30.59 -28.37
C VAL A 729 5.80 -31.70 -27.65
N GLY A 730 4.75 -31.32 -26.88
CA GLY A 730 3.88 -32.28 -26.20
C GLY A 730 3.21 -33.27 -27.18
N PHE A 731 2.64 -32.76 -28.27
CA PHE A 731 2.03 -33.61 -29.33
C PHE A 731 3.05 -34.50 -30.03
N ALA A 732 4.24 -34.00 -30.34
CA ALA A 732 5.31 -34.77 -30.97
C ALA A 732 5.76 -35.93 -30.07
N VAL A 733 5.98 -35.67 -28.78
CA VAL A 733 6.37 -36.69 -27.79
C VAL A 733 5.25 -37.73 -27.62
N TRP A 734 3.99 -37.27 -27.46
CA TRP A 734 2.83 -38.17 -27.35
C TRP A 734 2.62 -39.02 -28.61
N GLY A 735 2.69 -38.40 -29.80
CA GLY A 735 2.53 -39.10 -31.09
C GLY A 735 3.62 -40.15 -31.34
N SER A 736 4.88 -39.83 -31.08
CA SER A 736 6.00 -40.74 -31.15
C SER A 736 5.79 -41.97 -30.26
N ARG A 737 5.33 -41.74 -29.01
CA ARG A 737 5.05 -42.86 -28.08
C ARG A 737 3.92 -43.75 -28.56
N ARG A 738 2.85 -43.17 -29.08
CA ARG A 738 1.70 -43.92 -29.61
C ARG A 738 2.10 -44.75 -30.83
N TYR A 739 2.92 -44.17 -31.71
CA TYR A 739 3.45 -44.88 -32.87
C TYR A 739 4.32 -46.09 -32.47
N HIS A 740 5.24 -45.93 -31.54
CA HIS A 740 6.09 -47.00 -31.05
C HIS A 740 5.31 -48.09 -30.29
N ARG A 741 4.26 -47.76 -29.58
CA ARG A 741 3.37 -48.71 -28.91
C ARG A 741 2.59 -49.55 -29.92
N ASN A 742 1.96 -48.91 -30.89
CA ASN A 742 1.23 -49.61 -31.93
C ASN A 742 2.16 -50.56 -32.75
N LYS A 743 3.39 -50.13 -33.04
CA LYS A 743 4.38 -50.99 -33.74
C LYS A 743 4.81 -52.20 -32.92
N LYS A 744 4.86 -52.09 -31.58
CA LYS A 744 5.12 -53.26 -30.70
C LYS A 744 3.93 -54.22 -30.62
N GLU A 745 2.70 -53.69 -30.63
CA GLU A 745 1.47 -54.51 -30.62
C GLU A 745 1.31 -55.28 -31.96
N VAL A 746 1.62 -54.64 -33.08
CA VAL A 746 1.62 -55.32 -34.42
C VAL A 746 2.74 -56.38 -34.55
N ARG A 747 3.87 -56.16 -33.85
CA ARG A 747 4.94 -57.18 -33.84
C ARG A 747 4.69 -58.37 -32.89
N ARG A 748 3.72 -58.22 -31.97
CA ARG A 748 3.33 -59.29 -31.03
C ARG A 748 2.14 -60.13 -31.50
N LYS A 749 1.41 -59.67 -32.53
CA LYS A 749 0.45 -60.46 -33.34
C LYS A 749 1.14 -61.06 -34.50
#